data_f474b2bf53882946d07ffdd6b3adae86
#
_entry.id   f474b2bf53882946d07ffdd6b3adae86
#
_cell.length_a   1.000
_cell.length_b   1.000
_cell.length_c   1.000
_cell.angle_alpha   90.00
_cell.angle_beta   90.00
_cell.angle_gamma   90.00
#
_symmetry.space_group_name_H-M   'P 1'
#
loop_
_entity.id
_entity.type
_entity.pdbx_description
1 polymer ?
#
loop_
_entity_poly.entity_id
_entity_poly.type
_entity_poly.pdbx_seq_one_letter_code
_entity_poly.pdbx_strand_id
1 'polypeptide(L)'
;MIKKPYLFILLMGMLYSCQQNSDSYSTIFEEIQDMQGLIGKETYLSSPFVAAGDRLYLVGHQDGSFPDLGWHVEGEMGGIWLHPIKLMDGFSAELSFDGQAQCLENAQTFTNYPISNVINYEEIAKGLNVERLHFVPDGREGMVVLYRFENNGAFESNFDFAWNAQVDLRPVWLGEENGMNDEEDQISFNELTGTFTAKDEGNDWYTTWGTEAGIPISPRESVCAFESKGKGASATFAVNIAIPANSELVVPIFIAGSTESELKAMETIADLRENFVSDWYEKKSRYRDIFEKSQIDIPDKQLQKAYEWTKYNTDWLVREVPGMGRGFGAGLPDYPWFFGVDSEYTIQGLIATGRKDLVYSTMELIHNLSEKTNGNGRIIHEASTNGVVFNPGNINETPQWVSTIWEVYRWTGDREFLEKYFPAVEKGLKWLLEENDEDGNLLADGYGMMEIHGLESEMIDVAAYSYKAFADAAKMAEILGKTDLSESYQQTAEALADKINSEFWVEEFGSYADFIGTTEEALHLIDGAIIRADTLDKPWAVAELKATKEKLSTLPKDQKQGFVLYHNWVVNTPMEVGISDVDKAKIALMTARKYTNPFGTFVTGIDRDESAESEEGSFSGSKVFSYTGAVMTLPTGVSAIGENNYGNPDAALDYLQRMTRSFGFALPGSIYEVSPDYGMFTQAWNLYSYAVPIVTQFFGIQPDAGNKVIHIRPQMPSNWENASIQNVQIGENEISLNYQKSGNQLILEVEQSQKKWGLSIEIPESYSQVKILGKEVSSDTQNGYRRILMTGAKVRVEGKQ
;
A
#
# COMPACT_ATOMS: atom_id res chain seq x y z
N MET A 1 -58.62 24.82 28.23
CA MET A 1 -58.15 25.13 26.85
C MET A 1 -56.88 25.93 26.86
N ILE A 2 -55.74 25.33 27.06
CA ILE A 2 -54.39 25.88 26.81
C ILE A 2 -53.45 24.68 26.61
N LYS A 3 -53.36 24.15 25.42
CA LYS A 3 -52.43 23.07 25.08
C LYS A 3 -52.11 22.97 23.55
N LYS A 4 -52.08 24.07 22.83
CA LYS A 4 -51.71 24.00 21.39
C LYS A 4 -50.50 24.85 20.91
N PRO A 5 -49.92 25.81 21.65
CA PRO A 5 -48.73 26.49 21.10
C PRO A 5 -47.41 25.72 21.26
N TYR A 6 -47.27 24.84 22.27
CA TYR A 6 -46.01 24.11 22.52
C TYR A 6 -45.64 23.05 21.48
N LEU A 7 -46.67 22.33 20.95
CA LEU A 7 -46.44 21.34 19.92
C LEU A 7 -45.95 21.91 18.59
N PHE A 8 -46.46 23.11 18.26
CA PHE A 8 -46.09 23.81 17.02
C PHE A 8 -44.68 24.39 17.10
N ILE A 9 -44.26 24.87 18.28
CA ILE A 9 -42.88 25.36 18.51
C ILE A 9 -41.88 24.22 18.51
N LEU A 10 -42.22 23.04 19.04
CA LEU A 10 -41.35 21.83 18.99
C LEU A 10 -41.19 21.35 17.54
N LEU A 11 -42.31 21.28 16.77
CA LEU A 11 -42.24 20.89 15.35
C LEU A 11 -41.44 21.90 14.50
N MET A 12 -41.60 23.21 14.73
CA MET A 12 -40.80 24.23 14.06
C MET A 12 -39.32 24.16 14.48
N GLY A 13 -39.03 23.87 15.74
CA GLY A 13 -37.64 23.68 16.20
C GLY A 13 -36.97 22.46 15.59
N MET A 14 -37.67 21.35 15.43
CA MET A 14 -37.17 20.15 14.76
C MET A 14 -36.97 20.35 13.28
N LEU A 15 -37.90 21.00 12.58
CA LEU A 15 -37.75 21.34 11.16
C LEU A 15 -36.58 22.29 10.91
N TYR A 16 -36.37 23.27 11.82
CA TYR A 16 -35.24 24.19 11.71
C TYR A 16 -33.89 23.54 11.98
N SER A 17 -33.82 22.61 12.92
CA SER A 17 -32.64 21.80 13.21
C SER A 17 -32.29 20.87 12.05
N CYS A 18 -33.26 20.14 11.48
CA CYS A 18 -33.05 19.29 10.31
C CYS A 18 -32.56 20.08 9.08
N GLN A 19 -33.09 21.28 8.86
CA GLN A 19 -32.68 22.12 7.75
C GLN A 19 -31.26 22.67 7.92
N GLN A 20 -30.88 23.02 9.14
CA GLN A 20 -29.53 23.54 9.44
C GLN A 20 -28.45 22.42 9.30
N ASN A 21 -28.78 21.18 9.65
CA ASN A 21 -27.87 20.04 9.46
C ASN A 21 -27.79 19.64 7.98
N SER A 22 -28.89 19.67 7.23
CA SER A 22 -28.90 19.40 5.79
C SER A 22 -28.01 20.40 5.02
N ASP A 23 -28.06 21.67 5.38
CA ASP A 23 -27.19 22.71 4.78
C ASP A 23 -25.70 22.39 5.05
N SER A 24 -25.36 21.83 6.23
CA SER A 24 -23.99 21.43 6.56
C SER A 24 -23.52 20.22 5.76
N TYR A 25 -24.39 19.25 5.50
CA TYR A 25 -24.06 18.06 4.71
C TYR A 25 -23.95 18.38 3.21
N SER A 26 -24.80 19.29 2.69
CA SER A 26 -24.68 19.78 1.31
C SER A 26 -23.33 20.45 1.06
N THR A 27 -22.83 21.19 2.04
CA THR A 27 -21.50 21.84 1.96
C THR A 27 -20.37 20.82 1.73
N ILE A 28 -20.50 19.59 2.26
CA ILE A 28 -19.48 18.55 2.05
C ILE A 28 -19.38 18.13 0.56
N PHE A 29 -20.50 18.07 -0.15
CA PHE A 29 -20.51 17.79 -1.57
C PHE A 29 -19.91 18.94 -2.40
N GLU A 30 -20.01 20.19 -1.94
CA GLU A 30 -19.32 21.33 -2.54
C GLU A 30 -17.82 21.28 -2.25
N GLU A 31 -17.44 21.06 -1.00
CA GLU A 31 -16.06 21.00 -0.50
C GLU A 31 -15.24 19.86 -1.13
N ILE A 32 -15.87 18.72 -1.43
CA ILE A 32 -15.17 17.59 -2.04
C ILE A 32 -14.80 17.89 -3.50
N GLN A 33 -15.58 18.70 -4.20
CA GLN A 33 -15.29 19.11 -5.59
C GLN A 33 -14.02 19.96 -5.69
N ASP A 34 -13.67 20.68 -4.63
CA ASP A 34 -12.38 21.41 -4.54
C ASP A 34 -11.18 20.48 -4.40
N MET A 35 -11.41 19.21 -4.06
CA MET A 35 -10.37 18.19 -4.04
C MET A 35 -10.20 17.60 -5.46
N GLN A 36 -8.98 17.26 -5.84
CA GLN A 36 -8.72 16.64 -7.13
C GLN A 36 -9.19 15.17 -7.13
N GLY A 37 -10.46 14.95 -7.38
CA GLY A 37 -11.03 13.62 -7.59
C GLY A 37 -10.61 13.02 -8.94
N LEU A 38 -10.65 11.71 -9.03
CA LEU A 38 -10.38 10.95 -10.24
C LEU A 38 -11.63 10.15 -10.61
N ILE A 39 -12.09 10.34 -11.84
CA ILE A 39 -13.28 9.67 -12.35
C ILE A 39 -12.92 8.27 -12.84
N GLY A 40 -13.69 7.26 -12.40
CA GLY A 40 -13.60 5.88 -12.84
C GLY A 40 -14.02 5.72 -14.30
N LYS A 41 -13.53 4.66 -14.93
CA LYS A 41 -13.94 4.30 -16.30
C LYS A 41 -15.25 3.52 -16.24
N GLU A 42 -16.15 3.80 -17.16
CA GLU A 42 -17.42 3.07 -17.28
C GLU A 42 -17.23 1.55 -17.38
N THR A 43 -16.20 1.09 -18.09
CA THR A 43 -15.84 -0.33 -18.24
C THR A 43 -15.36 -1.00 -16.96
N TYR A 44 -15.07 -0.23 -15.89
CA TYR A 44 -14.57 -0.71 -14.61
C TYR A 44 -15.49 -0.38 -13.43
N LEU A 45 -16.74 0.01 -13.68
CA LEU A 45 -17.71 0.24 -12.60
C LEU A 45 -17.94 -1.01 -11.73
N SER A 46 -17.81 -2.21 -12.31
CA SER A 46 -17.82 -3.48 -11.57
C SER A 46 -16.51 -3.82 -10.87
N SER A 47 -15.55 -2.90 -10.79
CA SER A 47 -14.31 -3.10 -10.05
C SER A 47 -14.41 -2.57 -8.63
N PRO A 48 -13.59 -3.11 -7.69
CA PRO A 48 -13.63 -2.70 -6.30
C PRO A 48 -13.24 -1.23 -6.08
N PHE A 49 -13.72 -0.67 -4.96
CA PHE A 49 -13.25 0.57 -4.36
C PHE A 49 -13.10 0.43 -2.85
N VAL A 50 -12.44 1.38 -2.21
CA VAL A 50 -12.32 1.47 -0.75
C VAL A 50 -12.66 2.87 -0.25
N ALA A 51 -13.32 2.92 0.93
CA ALA A 51 -13.35 4.09 1.79
C ALA A 51 -12.82 3.67 3.17
N ALA A 52 -11.74 4.28 3.65
CA ALA A 52 -11.04 3.80 4.82
C ALA A 52 -10.75 4.89 5.85
N GLY A 53 -10.90 4.53 7.12
CA GLY A 53 -10.28 5.11 8.30
C GLY A 53 -9.27 4.14 8.89
N ASP A 54 -8.66 4.50 10.00
CA ASP A 54 -7.71 3.63 10.70
C ASP A 54 -8.38 2.53 11.54
N ARG A 55 -9.67 2.70 11.92
CA ARG A 55 -10.44 1.73 12.70
C ARG A 55 -11.37 0.89 11.84
N LEU A 56 -11.96 1.47 10.82
CA LEU A 56 -12.98 0.84 9.98
C LEU A 56 -12.71 1.14 8.51
N TYR A 57 -13.08 0.22 7.63
CA TYR A 57 -13.12 0.47 6.19
C TYR A 57 -14.31 -0.23 5.53
N LEU A 58 -14.66 0.29 4.37
CA LEU A 58 -15.66 -0.25 3.45
C LEU A 58 -14.99 -0.64 2.13
N VAL A 59 -15.27 -1.84 1.63
CA VAL A 59 -14.95 -2.29 0.27
C VAL A 59 -16.24 -2.65 -0.44
N GLY A 60 -16.47 -2.04 -1.59
CA GLY A 60 -17.59 -2.32 -2.48
C GLY A 60 -17.16 -2.17 -3.92
N HIS A 61 -18.09 -2.26 -4.87
CA HIS A 61 -17.85 -2.01 -6.28
C HIS A 61 -18.25 -0.60 -6.69
N GLN A 62 -17.56 -0.05 -7.69
CA GLN A 62 -17.73 1.33 -8.16
C GLN A 62 -19.14 1.60 -8.73
N ASP A 63 -19.89 0.56 -9.10
CA ASP A 63 -21.31 0.63 -9.47
C ASP A 63 -22.26 0.76 -8.26
N GLY A 64 -21.71 0.63 -7.07
CA GLY A 64 -22.45 0.75 -5.82
C GLY A 64 -22.95 -0.57 -5.25
N SER A 65 -22.65 -1.69 -5.90
CA SER A 65 -22.98 -3.03 -5.44
C SER A 65 -21.94 -3.60 -4.46
N PHE A 66 -22.29 -4.71 -3.80
CA PHE A 66 -21.45 -5.47 -2.90
C PHE A 66 -21.50 -6.95 -3.29
N PRO A 67 -20.84 -7.32 -4.40
CA PRO A 67 -20.75 -8.71 -4.81
C PRO A 67 -19.73 -9.47 -3.95
N ASP A 68 -19.73 -10.80 -4.10
CA ASP A 68 -18.72 -11.67 -3.54
C ASP A 68 -17.32 -11.21 -3.98
N LEU A 69 -16.40 -11.11 -3.01
CA LEU A 69 -15.04 -10.63 -3.25
C LEU A 69 -14.04 -11.38 -2.38
N GLY A 70 -12.91 -11.78 -2.98
CA GLY A 70 -11.76 -12.34 -2.28
C GLY A 70 -11.79 -13.86 -2.10
N TRP A 71 -10.66 -14.40 -1.67
CA TRP A 71 -10.44 -15.85 -1.54
C TRP A 71 -9.98 -16.32 -0.16
N HIS A 72 -9.40 -15.48 0.68
CA HIS A 72 -8.97 -15.86 2.03
C HIS A 72 -10.14 -16.23 2.93
N VAL A 73 -11.21 -15.45 2.86
CA VAL A 73 -12.53 -15.85 3.32
C VAL A 73 -13.41 -15.77 2.08
N GLU A 74 -13.69 -16.93 1.49
CA GLU A 74 -14.24 -17.03 0.13
C GLU A 74 -15.51 -16.20 -0.06
N GLY A 75 -15.40 -15.17 -0.91
CA GLY A 75 -16.48 -14.25 -1.22
C GLY A 75 -16.78 -13.19 -0.17
N GLU A 76 -16.09 -13.16 0.96
CA GLU A 76 -16.44 -12.36 2.14
C GLU A 76 -15.49 -11.18 2.40
N MET A 77 -14.48 -10.96 1.55
CA MET A 77 -13.49 -9.89 1.78
C MET A 77 -14.00 -8.48 1.47
N GLY A 78 -15.20 -8.36 0.87
CA GLY A 78 -15.92 -7.10 0.70
C GLY A 78 -16.70 -6.67 1.94
N GLY A 79 -17.48 -5.59 1.80
CA GLY A 79 -18.36 -5.08 2.87
C GLY A 79 -17.67 -4.13 3.85
N ILE A 80 -18.18 -4.06 5.06
CA ILE A 80 -17.71 -3.17 6.13
C ILE A 80 -16.97 -3.97 7.19
N TRP A 81 -15.72 -3.60 7.42
CA TRP A 81 -14.82 -4.25 8.36
C TRP A 81 -14.39 -3.33 9.49
N LEU A 82 -14.49 -3.81 10.70
CA LEU A 82 -13.96 -3.25 11.95
C LEU A 82 -13.02 -4.29 12.56
N HIS A 83 -11.78 -4.39 12.09
CA HIS A 83 -10.89 -5.45 12.54
C HIS A 83 -10.82 -5.57 14.08
N PRO A 84 -10.94 -6.81 14.62
CA PRO A 84 -10.82 -8.09 13.90
C PRO A 84 -12.15 -8.73 13.47
N ILE A 85 -13.22 -7.98 13.23
CA ILE A 85 -14.49 -8.51 12.76
C ILE A 85 -15.01 -7.78 11.50
N LYS A 86 -15.87 -8.47 10.74
CA LYS A 86 -16.73 -7.88 9.73
C LYS A 86 -18.04 -7.40 10.41
N LEU A 87 -18.63 -6.34 9.90
CA LEU A 87 -19.90 -5.81 10.39
C LEU A 87 -21.05 -6.10 9.42
N MET A 88 -20.80 -5.94 8.13
CA MET A 88 -21.82 -6.05 7.09
C MET A 88 -21.21 -6.57 5.80
N ASP A 89 -21.95 -7.39 5.06
CA ASP A 89 -21.62 -7.72 3.66
C ASP A 89 -21.77 -6.51 2.76
N GLY A 90 -22.68 -5.61 3.10
CA GLY A 90 -22.93 -4.39 2.37
C GLY A 90 -24.25 -3.75 2.77
N PHE A 91 -24.77 -2.97 1.87
CA PHE A 91 -26.10 -2.34 2.01
C PHE A 91 -26.68 -2.01 0.63
N SER A 92 -28.00 -1.89 0.60
CA SER A 92 -28.73 -1.42 -0.59
C SER A 92 -29.66 -0.27 -0.26
N ALA A 93 -30.01 0.51 -1.25
CA ALA A 93 -31.00 1.58 -1.14
C ALA A 93 -32.13 1.37 -2.16
N GLU A 94 -33.32 1.82 -1.80
CA GLU A 94 -34.54 1.70 -2.61
C GLU A 94 -35.24 3.05 -2.68
N LEU A 95 -35.82 3.34 -3.84
CA LEU A 95 -36.73 4.45 -4.03
C LEU A 95 -38.09 3.93 -4.43
N SER A 96 -39.16 4.42 -3.73
CA SER A 96 -40.52 4.04 -4.06
C SER A 96 -41.33 5.26 -4.46
N PHE A 97 -41.87 5.23 -5.67
CA PHE A 97 -42.74 6.26 -6.23
C PHE A 97 -44.13 5.63 -6.45
N ASP A 98 -45.16 6.26 -5.91
CA ASP A 98 -46.55 5.78 -6.04
C ASP A 98 -46.74 4.28 -5.70
N GLY A 99 -45.94 3.78 -4.73
CA GLY A 99 -45.97 2.40 -4.28
C GLY A 99 -45.19 1.39 -5.17
N GLN A 100 -44.46 1.86 -6.15
CA GLN A 100 -43.55 1.06 -6.94
C GLN A 100 -42.10 1.30 -6.45
N ALA A 101 -41.52 0.30 -5.80
CA ALA A 101 -40.16 0.35 -5.29
C ALA A 101 -39.17 -0.20 -6.34
N GLN A 102 -37.99 0.43 -6.43
CA GLN A 102 -36.88 -0.03 -7.24
C GLN A 102 -35.57 0.12 -6.46
N CYS A 103 -34.66 -0.83 -6.65
CA CYS A 103 -33.32 -0.74 -6.09
C CYS A 103 -32.51 0.35 -6.78
N LEU A 104 -31.68 1.05 -5.99
CA LEU A 104 -30.71 2.02 -6.50
C LEU A 104 -29.46 1.28 -6.96
N GLU A 105 -29.46 0.85 -8.19
CA GLU A 105 -28.43 0.06 -8.88
C GLU A 105 -27.99 0.78 -10.14
N ASN A 106 -26.89 0.26 -10.75
CA ASN A 106 -26.38 0.75 -12.03
C ASN A 106 -25.97 2.22 -12.00
N ALA A 107 -24.99 2.53 -11.17
CA ALA A 107 -24.36 3.84 -11.14
C ALA A 107 -23.82 4.23 -12.54
N GLN A 108 -23.95 5.48 -12.92
CA GLN A 108 -23.40 6.02 -14.16
C GLN A 108 -21.94 6.44 -14.02
N THR A 109 -21.57 6.99 -12.87
CA THR A 109 -20.18 7.43 -12.61
C THR A 109 -19.75 7.15 -11.18
N PHE A 110 -18.46 6.91 -11.05
CA PHE A 110 -17.76 6.81 -9.79
C PHE A 110 -16.60 7.81 -9.77
N THR A 111 -16.47 8.58 -8.71
CA THR A 111 -15.34 9.49 -8.50
C THR A 111 -14.65 9.16 -7.19
N ASN A 112 -13.36 8.88 -7.27
CA ASN A 112 -12.54 8.61 -6.10
C ASN A 112 -11.78 9.85 -5.66
N TYR A 113 -11.81 10.15 -4.37
CA TYR A 113 -11.07 11.21 -3.70
C TYR A 113 -10.14 10.59 -2.65
N PRO A 114 -9.07 11.27 -2.21
CA PRO A 114 -8.17 10.71 -1.20
C PRO A 114 -8.84 10.28 0.10
N ILE A 115 -9.91 10.96 0.55
CA ILE A 115 -10.58 10.73 1.84
C ILE A 115 -11.99 10.15 1.72
N SER A 116 -12.52 10.01 0.50
CA SER A 116 -13.91 9.66 0.25
C SER A 116 -14.12 9.23 -1.19
N ASN A 117 -15.32 8.79 -1.54
CA ASN A 117 -15.72 8.58 -2.92
C ASN A 117 -17.18 8.94 -3.14
N VAL A 118 -17.56 9.21 -4.38
CA VAL A 118 -18.91 9.57 -4.78
C VAL A 118 -19.36 8.69 -5.93
N ILE A 119 -20.53 8.11 -5.78
CA ILE A 119 -21.24 7.32 -6.79
C ILE A 119 -22.46 8.10 -7.24
N ASN A 120 -22.62 8.28 -8.57
CA ASN A 120 -23.75 9.02 -9.14
C ASN A 120 -24.73 8.08 -9.82
N TYR A 121 -26.02 8.34 -9.55
CA TYR A 121 -27.17 7.68 -10.18
C TYR A 121 -28.04 8.75 -10.82
N GLU A 122 -28.01 8.83 -12.16
CA GLU A 122 -28.71 9.86 -12.92
C GLU A 122 -30.08 9.38 -13.38
N GLU A 123 -31.03 10.32 -13.45
CA GLU A 123 -32.38 10.09 -14.01
C GLU A 123 -33.13 8.87 -13.42
N ILE A 124 -32.96 8.62 -12.13
CA ILE A 124 -33.69 7.56 -11.41
C ILE A 124 -35.21 7.69 -11.55
N ALA A 125 -35.67 8.96 -11.50
CA ALA A 125 -37.02 9.36 -11.92
C ALA A 125 -36.89 10.70 -12.65
N LYS A 126 -37.93 11.12 -13.34
CA LYS A 126 -37.91 12.34 -14.16
C LYS A 126 -37.44 13.55 -13.35
N GLY A 127 -36.20 13.96 -13.60
CA GLY A 127 -35.54 15.11 -12.96
C GLY A 127 -34.99 14.84 -11.57
N LEU A 128 -34.92 13.59 -11.09
CA LEU A 128 -34.29 13.23 -9.82
C LEU A 128 -32.97 12.53 -10.04
N ASN A 129 -31.89 13.13 -9.55
CA ASN A 129 -30.55 12.54 -9.47
C ASN A 129 -30.23 12.16 -8.02
N VAL A 130 -29.38 11.16 -7.83
CA VAL A 130 -28.92 10.70 -6.52
C VAL A 130 -27.41 10.58 -6.53
N GLU A 131 -26.78 11.16 -5.52
CA GLU A 131 -25.36 10.93 -5.25
C GLU A 131 -25.20 10.22 -3.91
N ARG A 132 -24.31 9.22 -3.89
CA ARG A 132 -23.96 8.49 -2.67
C ARG A 132 -22.48 8.72 -2.35
N LEU A 133 -22.21 9.33 -1.21
CA LEU A 133 -20.87 9.60 -0.70
C LEU A 133 -20.57 8.69 0.47
N HIS A 134 -19.38 8.08 0.51
CA HIS A 134 -18.90 7.28 1.62
C HIS A 134 -17.78 8.01 2.35
N PHE A 135 -17.86 8.11 3.66
CA PHE A 135 -16.83 8.70 4.50
C PHE A 135 -16.60 7.87 5.77
N VAL A 136 -15.33 7.54 6.00
CA VAL A 136 -14.88 6.85 7.21
C VAL A 136 -13.92 7.76 7.96
N PRO A 137 -14.31 8.32 9.11
CA PRO A 137 -13.43 9.15 9.92
C PRO A 137 -12.32 8.33 10.57
N ASP A 138 -11.23 9.00 10.94
CA ASP A 138 -10.16 8.38 11.70
C ASP A 138 -10.52 8.32 13.21
N GLY A 139 -10.03 7.30 13.92
CA GLY A 139 -10.27 7.11 15.35
C GLY A 139 -11.71 6.74 15.71
N ARG A 140 -12.57 6.43 14.75
CA ARG A 140 -13.97 6.06 14.96
C ARG A 140 -14.25 4.61 14.54
N GLU A 141 -15.01 3.90 15.33
CA GLU A 141 -15.50 2.55 15.01
C GLU A 141 -16.81 2.63 14.20
N GLY A 142 -16.81 3.53 13.19
CA GLY A 142 -18.00 3.76 12.39
C GLY A 142 -17.72 4.59 11.14
N MET A 143 -18.78 4.76 10.33
CA MET A 143 -18.75 5.49 9.07
C MET A 143 -20.07 6.21 8.79
N VAL A 144 -20.05 7.08 7.80
CA VAL A 144 -21.21 7.82 7.31
C VAL A 144 -21.38 7.61 5.81
N VAL A 145 -22.60 7.33 5.39
CA VAL A 145 -23.01 7.34 3.99
C VAL A 145 -24.00 8.48 3.78
N LEU A 146 -23.68 9.42 2.90
CA LEU A 146 -24.57 10.51 2.57
C LEU A 146 -25.26 10.23 1.24
N TYR A 147 -26.58 10.35 1.21
CA TYR A 147 -27.36 10.35 -0.02
C TYR A 147 -27.84 11.77 -0.29
N ARG A 148 -27.36 12.41 -1.36
CA ARG A 148 -27.86 13.66 -1.88
C ARG A 148 -28.87 13.41 -2.96
N PHE A 149 -30.08 13.86 -2.75
CA PHE A 149 -31.19 13.81 -3.72
C PHE A 149 -31.36 15.22 -4.32
N GLU A 150 -31.19 15.36 -5.60
CA GLU A 150 -31.33 16.61 -6.33
C GLU A 150 -32.54 16.55 -7.26
N ASN A 151 -33.56 17.38 -6.97
CA ASN A 151 -34.74 17.50 -7.81
C ASN A 151 -34.60 18.64 -8.82
N ASN A 152 -34.18 18.34 -10.03
CA ASN A 152 -34.07 19.28 -11.16
C ASN A 152 -35.38 19.38 -11.96
N GLY A 153 -36.47 18.73 -11.46
CA GLY A 153 -37.79 18.76 -12.05
C GLY A 153 -38.54 20.08 -11.78
N ALA A 154 -39.62 20.30 -12.54
CA ALA A 154 -40.49 21.47 -12.39
C ALA A 154 -41.50 21.36 -11.24
N PHE A 155 -41.63 20.23 -10.60
CA PHE A 155 -42.59 19.92 -9.53
C PHE A 155 -41.88 19.28 -8.33
N GLU A 156 -42.52 19.37 -7.17
CA GLU A 156 -42.07 18.63 -5.98
C GLU A 156 -41.99 17.13 -6.27
N SER A 157 -40.91 16.49 -5.82
CA SER A 157 -40.70 15.04 -5.90
C SER A 157 -41.02 14.44 -4.52
N ASN A 158 -41.94 13.49 -4.49
CA ASN A 158 -42.35 12.77 -3.28
C ASN A 158 -42.09 11.29 -3.47
N PHE A 159 -41.32 10.67 -2.55
CA PHE A 159 -41.00 9.25 -2.58
C PHE A 159 -40.63 8.73 -1.19
N ASP A 160 -40.66 7.41 -1.04
CA ASP A 160 -40.07 6.76 0.11
C ASP A 160 -38.65 6.33 -0.27
N PHE A 161 -37.66 6.74 0.53
CA PHE A 161 -36.32 6.25 0.52
C PHE A 161 -36.18 5.16 1.57
N ALA A 162 -35.78 3.95 1.14
CA ALA A 162 -35.49 2.87 2.07
C ALA A 162 -34.04 2.46 1.97
N TRP A 163 -33.48 2.08 3.12
CA TRP A 163 -32.11 1.63 3.25
C TRP A 163 -32.08 0.27 3.98
N ASN A 164 -31.42 -0.70 3.35
CA ASN A 164 -31.31 -2.07 3.82
C ASN A 164 -29.90 -2.38 4.25
N ALA A 165 -29.68 -2.72 5.52
CA ALA A 165 -28.44 -3.27 6.03
C ALA A 165 -28.37 -4.76 5.74
N GLN A 166 -27.23 -5.21 5.24
CA GLN A 166 -26.88 -6.59 4.98
C GLN A 166 -25.79 -6.98 5.99
N VAL A 167 -26.22 -7.37 7.19
CA VAL A 167 -25.34 -7.65 8.32
C VAL A 167 -24.73 -9.03 8.18
N ASP A 168 -23.45 -9.16 8.53
CA ASP A 168 -22.73 -10.41 8.73
C ASP A 168 -21.60 -10.18 9.75
N LEU A 169 -21.90 -10.40 11.03
CA LEU A 169 -20.95 -10.24 12.14
C LEU A 169 -20.09 -11.51 12.24
N ARG A 170 -18.95 -11.48 11.65
CA ARG A 170 -18.06 -12.63 11.58
C ARG A 170 -16.60 -12.26 11.87
N PRO A 171 -15.76 -13.23 12.28
CA PRO A 171 -14.36 -12.98 12.53
C PRO A 171 -13.59 -12.75 11.23
N VAL A 172 -12.44 -12.08 11.37
CA VAL A 172 -11.40 -12.05 10.34
C VAL A 172 -10.83 -13.46 10.10
N TRP A 173 -10.13 -13.63 8.98
CA TRP A 173 -9.39 -14.85 8.68
C TRP A 173 -8.60 -15.40 9.89
N LEU A 174 -8.61 -16.72 10.09
CA LEU A 174 -8.06 -17.44 11.24
C LEU A 174 -8.74 -17.11 12.58
N GLY A 175 -10.00 -16.66 12.56
CA GLY A 175 -10.75 -16.39 13.79
C GLY A 175 -10.90 -17.61 14.67
N GLU A 176 -11.21 -18.76 14.09
CA GLU A 176 -11.41 -20.02 14.80
C GLU A 176 -10.15 -20.48 15.58
N GLU A 177 -8.96 -20.14 15.11
CA GLU A 177 -7.68 -20.48 15.75
C GLU A 177 -7.53 -19.89 17.16
N ASN A 178 -8.23 -18.79 17.46
CA ASN A 178 -8.24 -18.17 18.77
C ASN A 178 -9.63 -18.06 19.40
N GLY A 179 -10.58 -18.87 18.91
CA GLY A 179 -11.92 -19.03 19.50
C GLY A 179 -12.94 -17.97 19.06
N MET A 180 -12.67 -17.23 18.02
CA MET A 180 -13.62 -16.32 17.40
C MET A 180 -14.48 -17.12 16.40
N ASN A 181 -15.65 -17.60 16.84
CA ASN A 181 -16.55 -18.37 16.00
C ASN A 181 -17.72 -17.50 15.56
N ASP A 182 -18.08 -17.62 14.30
CA ASP A 182 -19.26 -17.02 13.72
C ASP A 182 -20.53 -17.72 14.23
N GLU A 183 -21.53 -16.94 14.70
CA GLU A 183 -22.85 -17.43 15.10
C GLU A 183 -23.97 -16.64 14.43
N GLU A 184 -25.25 -17.01 14.64
CA GLU A 184 -26.40 -16.35 14.00
C GLU A 184 -26.54 -14.89 14.46
N ASP A 185 -26.76 -13.97 13.54
CA ASP A 185 -26.98 -12.55 13.83
C ASP A 185 -28.46 -12.26 14.15
N GLN A 186 -28.69 -11.53 15.23
CA GLN A 186 -30.04 -11.08 15.65
C GLN A 186 -30.16 -9.57 15.57
N ILE A 187 -31.21 -9.08 14.91
CA ILE A 187 -31.46 -7.65 14.74
C ILE A 187 -32.61 -7.20 15.63
N SER A 188 -32.42 -6.09 16.32
CA SER A 188 -33.43 -5.40 17.11
C SER A 188 -33.60 -3.95 16.62
N PHE A 189 -34.81 -3.38 16.83
CA PHE A 189 -35.09 -1.98 16.50
C PHE A 189 -35.47 -1.22 17.77
N ASN A 190 -34.84 -0.09 17.99
CA ASN A 190 -35.09 0.82 19.10
C ASN A 190 -35.90 2.04 18.61
N GLU A 191 -37.20 2.05 18.91
CA GLU A 191 -38.12 3.14 18.52
C GLU A 191 -37.72 4.53 19.10
N LEU A 192 -37.03 4.55 20.27
CA LEU A 192 -36.72 5.79 20.96
C LEU A 192 -35.54 6.52 20.29
N THR A 193 -34.56 5.76 19.82
CA THR A 193 -33.34 6.29 19.17
C THR A 193 -33.48 6.30 17.67
N GLY A 194 -34.44 5.56 17.10
CA GLY A 194 -34.56 5.35 15.66
C GLY A 194 -33.36 4.60 15.09
N THR A 195 -32.83 3.61 15.82
CA THR A 195 -31.68 2.81 15.40
C THR A 195 -31.97 1.32 15.37
N PHE A 196 -31.35 0.62 14.47
CA PHE A 196 -31.25 -0.83 14.47
C PHE A 196 -29.93 -1.24 15.10
N THR A 197 -29.95 -2.37 15.81
CA THR A 197 -28.71 -3.01 16.30
C THR A 197 -28.77 -4.49 15.98
N ALA A 198 -27.70 -4.98 15.34
CA ALA A 198 -27.46 -6.41 15.22
C ALA A 198 -26.43 -6.85 16.26
N LYS A 199 -26.58 -8.08 16.73
CA LYS A 199 -25.69 -8.76 17.66
C LYS A 199 -25.50 -10.20 17.20
N ASP A 200 -24.25 -10.67 17.19
CA ASP A 200 -23.91 -12.10 17.07
C ASP A 200 -24.36 -12.86 18.33
N GLU A 201 -25.02 -14.02 18.20
CA GLU A 201 -25.53 -14.76 19.35
C GLU A 201 -24.45 -15.28 20.31
N GLY A 202 -23.27 -15.61 19.78
CA GLY A 202 -22.17 -16.21 20.53
C GLY A 202 -21.14 -15.22 21.05
N ASN A 203 -21.09 -14.02 20.50
CA ASN A 203 -20.04 -13.04 20.76
C ASN A 203 -20.59 -11.68 21.20
N ASP A 204 -19.74 -10.86 21.79
CA ASP A 204 -20.05 -9.46 22.08
C ASP A 204 -19.70 -8.56 20.88
N TRP A 205 -20.16 -8.98 19.68
CA TRP A 205 -20.02 -8.23 18.45
C TRP A 205 -21.32 -7.55 18.09
N TYR A 206 -21.24 -6.28 17.76
CA TYR A 206 -22.37 -5.43 17.51
C TYR A 206 -22.18 -4.55 16.30
N THR A 207 -23.22 -4.35 15.50
CA THR A 207 -23.31 -3.26 14.55
C THR A 207 -24.62 -2.51 14.75
N THR A 208 -24.56 -1.18 14.78
CA THR A 208 -25.71 -0.30 14.94
C THR A 208 -25.76 0.68 13.77
N TRP A 209 -26.97 0.91 13.23
CA TRP A 209 -27.17 1.85 12.14
C TRP A 209 -28.47 2.61 12.25
N GLY A 210 -28.55 3.76 11.57
CA GLY A 210 -29.74 4.61 11.52
C GLY A 210 -29.45 5.91 10.78
N THR A 211 -30.44 6.78 10.74
CA THR A 211 -30.31 8.11 10.16
C THR A 211 -30.26 9.19 11.25
N GLU A 212 -30.44 10.46 10.87
CA GLU A 212 -30.44 11.60 11.77
C GLU A 212 -31.46 11.43 12.90
N ALA A 213 -31.10 11.88 14.11
CA ALA A 213 -31.99 11.76 15.27
C ALA A 213 -33.29 12.54 15.07
N GLY A 214 -34.42 11.87 15.33
CA GLY A 214 -35.76 12.50 15.22
C GLY A 214 -36.38 12.45 13.83
N ILE A 215 -35.68 11.93 12.81
CA ILE A 215 -36.32 11.58 11.54
C ILE A 215 -37.18 10.33 11.74
N PRO A 216 -38.50 10.37 11.46
CA PRO A 216 -39.34 9.20 11.58
C PRO A 216 -38.92 8.13 10.58
N ILE A 217 -38.55 6.97 11.08
CA ILE A 217 -38.27 5.78 10.26
C ILE A 217 -39.31 4.70 10.54
N SER A 218 -39.56 3.88 9.53
CA SER A 218 -40.46 2.74 9.64
C SER A 218 -39.78 1.46 9.13
N PRO A 219 -39.74 0.37 9.92
CA PRO A 219 -39.27 -0.92 9.42
C PRO A 219 -40.15 -1.42 8.26
N ARG A 220 -39.50 -2.04 7.25
CA ARG A 220 -40.22 -2.66 6.12
C ARG A 220 -39.39 -3.82 5.53
N GLU A 221 -39.97 -4.57 4.63
CA GLU A 221 -39.23 -5.55 3.82
C GLU A 221 -38.55 -4.86 2.64
N SER A 222 -37.33 -5.32 2.28
CA SER A 222 -36.60 -4.87 1.11
C SER A 222 -37.13 -5.52 -0.15
N VAL A 223 -37.10 -4.77 -1.28
CA VAL A 223 -37.31 -5.35 -2.63
C VAL A 223 -35.99 -5.70 -3.31
N CYS A 224 -34.84 -5.21 -2.77
CA CYS A 224 -33.51 -5.56 -3.26
C CYS A 224 -33.15 -6.96 -2.78
N ALA A 225 -32.79 -7.83 -3.72
CA ALA A 225 -32.38 -9.18 -3.39
C ALA A 225 -31.07 -9.16 -2.59
N PHE A 226 -31.03 -9.93 -1.52
CA PHE A 226 -29.84 -10.19 -0.73
C PHE A 226 -29.91 -11.60 -0.14
N GLU A 227 -28.78 -12.30 -0.22
CA GLU A 227 -28.59 -13.60 0.43
C GLU A 227 -27.22 -13.55 1.11
N SER A 228 -27.20 -13.63 2.44
CA SER A 228 -25.95 -13.73 3.20
C SER A 228 -25.30 -15.08 2.96
N LYS A 229 -23.99 -15.10 2.84
CA LYS A 229 -23.21 -16.34 2.77
C LYS A 229 -22.84 -16.89 4.15
N GLY A 230 -22.78 -16.02 5.15
CA GLY A 230 -22.55 -16.38 6.54
C GLY A 230 -23.84 -16.64 7.31
N LYS A 231 -23.80 -16.39 8.61
CA LYS A 231 -24.96 -16.46 9.51
C LYS A 231 -25.64 -15.09 9.72
N GLY A 232 -25.49 -14.23 8.72
CA GLY A 232 -25.94 -12.85 8.73
C GLY A 232 -27.45 -12.68 8.67
N ALA A 233 -27.87 -11.43 8.86
CA ALA A 233 -29.26 -11.00 8.85
C ALA A 233 -29.43 -9.68 8.11
N SER A 234 -30.66 -9.33 7.73
CA SER A 234 -30.92 -8.04 7.09
C SER A 234 -32.12 -7.32 7.71
N ALA A 235 -32.06 -5.99 7.69
CA ALA A 235 -33.21 -5.16 8.09
C ALA A 235 -33.23 -3.86 7.30
N THR A 236 -34.45 -3.46 6.93
CA THR A 236 -34.71 -2.26 6.14
C THR A 236 -35.56 -1.27 6.91
N PHE A 237 -35.22 0.01 6.79
CA PHE A 237 -36.09 1.10 7.21
C PHE A 237 -36.39 2.03 6.03
N ALA A 238 -37.50 2.76 6.14
CA ALA A 238 -37.88 3.75 5.14
C ALA A 238 -38.10 5.13 5.79
N VAL A 239 -37.80 6.15 5.00
CA VAL A 239 -38.02 7.57 5.28
C VAL A 239 -38.85 8.17 4.16
N ASN A 240 -39.92 8.89 4.49
CA ASN A 240 -40.71 9.62 3.49
C ASN A 240 -40.02 10.95 3.18
N ILE A 241 -39.76 11.20 1.91
CA ILE A 241 -39.01 12.35 1.40
C ILE A 241 -39.87 13.17 0.46
N ALA A 242 -39.87 14.50 0.67
CA ALA A 242 -40.47 15.49 -0.22
C ALA A 242 -39.45 16.57 -0.55
N ILE A 243 -39.11 16.72 -1.83
CA ILE A 243 -38.10 17.69 -2.30
C ILE A 243 -38.78 18.68 -3.25
N PRO A 244 -38.81 19.98 -2.91
CA PRO A 244 -39.33 21.00 -3.81
C PRO A 244 -38.64 21.03 -5.16
N ALA A 245 -39.30 21.63 -6.16
CA ALA A 245 -38.69 21.81 -7.47
C ALA A 245 -37.40 22.66 -7.36
N ASN A 246 -36.36 22.24 -8.10
CA ASN A 246 -35.03 22.88 -8.11
C ASN A 246 -34.41 23.01 -6.71
N SER A 247 -34.53 21.96 -5.91
CA SER A 247 -33.98 21.86 -4.55
C SER A 247 -33.28 20.53 -4.34
N GLU A 248 -32.49 20.45 -3.30
CA GLU A 248 -31.82 19.23 -2.86
C GLU A 248 -32.13 18.88 -1.40
N LEU A 249 -31.87 17.63 -1.05
CA LEU A 249 -31.91 17.12 0.33
C LEU A 249 -30.80 16.11 0.52
N VAL A 250 -30.09 16.17 1.65
CA VAL A 250 -29.11 15.17 2.04
C VAL A 250 -29.64 14.34 3.19
N VAL A 251 -29.60 13.02 3.03
CA VAL A 251 -29.96 12.05 4.07
C VAL A 251 -28.72 11.28 4.50
N PRO A 252 -28.26 11.45 5.74
CA PRO A 252 -27.13 10.70 6.27
C PRO A 252 -27.59 9.35 6.79
N ILE A 253 -26.76 8.32 6.57
CA ILE A 253 -26.83 7.01 7.22
C ILE A 253 -25.56 6.85 8.03
N PHE A 254 -25.72 6.61 9.32
CA PHE A 254 -24.63 6.36 10.26
C PHE A 254 -24.56 4.87 10.56
N ILE A 255 -23.35 4.31 10.53
CA ILE A 255 -23.07 2.91 10.80
C ILE A 255 -21.93 2.86 11.81
N ALA A 256 -22.07 2.08 12.87
CA ALA A 256 -21.02 1.87 13.85
C ALA A 256 -20.96 0.41 14.29
N GLY A 257 -19.78 -0.06 14.68
CA GLY A 257 -19.56 -1.37 15.23
C GLY A 257 -18.96 -1.33 16.64
N SER A 258 -18.93 -2.48 17.29
CA SER A 258 -18.18 -2.67 18.53
C SER A 258 -17.91 -4.15 18.77
N THR A 259 -16.75 -4.46 19.32
CA THR A 259 -16.39 -5.78 19.86
C THR A 259 -16.47 -5.82 21.39
N GLU A 260 -17.07 -4.81 22.01
CA GLU A 260 -17.13 -4.65 23.46
C GLU A 260 -18.58 -4.68 24.00
N SER A 261 -19.48 -3.87 23.41
CA SER A 261 -20.88 -3.77 23.86
C SER A 261 -21.77 -3.00 22.88
N GLU A 262 -23.08 -3.26 22.97
CA GLU A 262 -24.11 -2.48 22.26
C GLU A 262 -24.03 -0.98 22.60
N LEU A 263 -23.83 -0.67 23.90
CA LEU A 263 -23.73 0.72 24.35
C LEU A 263 -22.59 1.46 23.63
N LYS A 264 -21.44 0.83 23.42
CA LYS A 264 -20.30 1.41 22.73
C LYS A 264 -20.63 1.72 21.26
N ALA A 265 -21.29 0.80 20.56
CA ALA A 265 -21.75 1.04 19.19
C ALA A 265 -22.75 2.20 19.13
N MET A 266 -23.69 2.29 20.08
CA MET A 266 -24.65 3.39 20.18
C MET A 266 -23.98 4.73 20.51
N GLU A 267 -22.97 4.76 21.38
CA GLU A 267 -22.18 5.96 21.69
C GLU A 267 -21.43 6.45 20.44
N THR A 268 -20.89 5.52 19.65
CA THR A 268 -20.20 5.87 18.38
C THR A 268 -21.20 6.47 17.38
N ILE A 269 -22.42 5.95 17.25
CA ILE A 269 -23.49 6.56 16.42
C ILE A 269 -23.81 7.99 16.89
N ALA A 270 -23.96 8.19 18.20
CA ALA A 270 -24.27 9.50 18.76
C ALA A 270 -23.13 10.51 18.49
N ASP A 271 -21.90 10.06 18.65
CA ASP A 271 -20.71 10.86 18.40
C ASP A 271 -20.55 11.21 16.91
N LEU A 272 -20.79 10.24 15.99
CA LEU A 272 -20.80 10.50 14.55
C LEU A 272 -21.85 11.54 14.16
N ARG A 273 -23.07 11.46 14.71
CA ARG A 273 -24.13 12.43 14.47
C ARG A 273 -23.75 13.86 14.91
N GLU A 274 -23.01 13.98 16.00
CA GLU A 274 -22.57 15.27 16.54
C GLU A 274 -21.32 15.81 15.84
N ASN A 275 -20.35 14.97 15.53
CA ASN A 275 -18.99 15.38 15.19
C ASN A 275 -18.58 15.12 13.74
N PHE A 276 -19.39 14.45 12.93
CA PHE A 276 -19.07 14.03 11.57
C PHE A 276 -18.47 15.16 10.70
N VAL A 277 -19.03 16.37 10.77
CA VAL A 277 -18.55 17.50 9.97
C VAL A 277 -17.16 17.95 10.43
N SER A 278 -16.88 17.95 11.73
CA SER A 278 -15.53 18.25 12.23
C SER A 278 -14.52 17.15 11.85
N ASP A 279 -14.91 15.88 11.97
CA ASP A 279 -14.11 14.72 11.56
C ASP A 279 -13.73 14.79 10.06
N TRP A 280 -14.66 15.27 9.22
CA TRP A 280 -14.38 15.53 7.80
C TRP A 280 -13.25 16.55 7.61
N TYR A 281 -13.31 17.70 8.26
CA TYR A 281 -12.27 18.72 8.14
C TYR A 281 -10.94 18.30 8.76
N GLU A 282 -10.96 17.55 9.85
CA GLU A 282 -9.76 17.00 10.47
C GLU A 282 -9.04 16.03 9.51
N LYS A 283 -9.78 15.10 8.91
CA LYS A 283 -9.24 14.15 7.92
C LYS A 283 -8.74 14.88 6.67
N LYS A 284 -9.50 15.86 6.16
CA LYS A 284 -9.07 16.70 5.02
C LYS A 284 -7.75 17.42 5.32
N SER A 285 -7.58 17.96 6.53
CA SER A 285 -6.33 18.60 6.98
C SER A 285 -5.18 17.61 7.05
N ARG A 286 -5.38 16.43 7.63
CA ARG A 286 -4.36 15.38 7.74
C ARG A 286 -3.90 14.89 6.36
N TYR A 287 -4.82 14.72 5.41
CA TYR A 287 -4.45 14.33 4.05
C TYR A 287 -3.71 15.43 3.28
N ARG A 288 -3.97 16.69 3.60
CA ARG A 288 -3.14 17.80 3.11
C ARG A 288 -1.71 17.68 3.64
N ASP A 289 -1.53 17.40 4.92
CA ASP A 289 -0.19 17.18 5.51
C ASP A 289 0.54 16.00 4.84
N ILE A 290 -0.17 14.90 4.54
CA ILE A 290 0.39 13.78 3.77
C ILE A 290 0.83 14.22 2.38
N PHE A 291 0.03 15.03 1.70
CA PHE A 291 0.35 15.55 0.37
C PHE A 291 1.60 16.45 0.39
N GLU A 292 1.67 17.37 1.34
CA GLU A 292 2.72 18.40 1.41
C GLU A 292 4.10 17.84 1.77
N LYS A 293 4.17 16.71 2.50
CA LYS A 293 5.44 16.06 2.82
C LYS A 293 6.04 15.39 1.60
N SER A 294 7.33 15.61 1.39
CA SER A 294 8.08 15.12 0.22
C SER A 294 7.33 15.37 -1.10
N GLN A 295 6.75 16.56 -1.21
CA GLN A 295 5.99 16.98 -2.38
C GLN A 295 6.93 17.20 -3.55
N ILE A 296 6.61 16.62 -4.71
CA ILE A 296 7.42 16.73 -5.92
C ILE A 296 6.74 17.60 -6.98
N ASP A 297 7.55 18.28 -7.78
CA ASP A 297 7.16 18.88 -9.05
C ASP A 297 8.17 18.43 -10.12
N ILE A 298 7.71 17.53 -11.00
CA ILE A 298 8.54 16.89 -12.02
C ILE A 298 7.87 17.01 -13.40
N PRO A 299 8.65 16.89 -14.50
CA PRO A 299 8.09 17.01 -15.85
C PRO A 299 7.01 15.98 -16.18
N ASP A 300 7.15 14.74 -15.68
CA ASP A 300 6.18 13.68 -15.89
C ASP A 300 5.03 13.80 -14.88
N LYS A 301 3.92 14.43 -15.30
CA LYS A 301 2.78 14.69 -14.44
C LYS A 301 1.95 13.47 -14.08
N GLN A 302 1.99 12.42 -14.91
CA GLN A 302 1.31 11.17 -14.60
C GLN A 302 2.08 10.41 -13.51
N LEU A 303 3.39 10.31 -13.63
CA LEU A 303 4.27 9.76 -12.60
C LEU A 303 4.16 10.55 -11.29
N GLN A 304 4.15 11.90 -11.36
CA GLN A 304 3.93 12.74 -10.18
C GLN A 304 2.62 12.39 -9.47
N LYS A 305 1.52 12.29 -10.22
CA LYS A 305 0.20 11.96 -9.67
C LYS A 305 0.17 10.56 -9.07
N ALA A 306 0.78 9.57 -9.71
CA ALA A 306 0.90 8.21 -9.17
C ALA A 306 1.67 8.19 -7.84
N TYR A 307 2.81 8.88 -7.78
CA TYR A 307 3.58 9.04 -6.54
C TYR A 307 2.76 9.72 -5.42
N GLU A 308 2.03 10.78 -5.72
CA GLU A 308 1.17 11.48 -4.75
C GLU A 308 0.08 10.55 -4.20
N TRP A 309 -0.58 9.78 -5.07
CA TRP A 309 -1.67 8.89 -4.67
C TRP A 309 -1.19 7.65 -3.92
N THR A 310 0.02 7.13 -4.16
CA THR A 310 0.54 6.00 -3.39
C THR A 310 0.72 6.34 -1.91
N LYS A 311 0.93 7.62 -1.55
CA LYS A 311 0.94 8.07 -0.15
C LYS A 311 -0.45 7.93 0.50
N TYR A 312 -1.53 8.22 -0.24
CA TYR A 312 -2.90 8.03 0.22
C TYR A 312 -3.28 6.54 0.26
N ASN A 313 -2.87 5.78 -0.77
CA ASN A 313 -3.14 4.34 -0.83
C ASN A 313 -2.58 3.61 0.39
N THR A 314 -1.36 3.94 0.82
CA THR A 314 -0.77 3.37 2.03
C THR A 314 -1.54 3.78 3.29
N ASP A 315 -2.10 4.99 3.33
CA ASP A 315 -2.94 5.43 4.44
C ASP A 315 -4.29 4.68 4.51
N TRP A 316 -4.88 4.31 3.37
CA TRP A 316 -6.09 3.47 3.34
C TRP A 316 -5.87 2.06 3.93
N LEU A 317 -4.62 1.61 3.99
CA LEU A 317 -4.23 0.30 4.54
C LEU A 317 -3.95 0.35 6.05
N VAL A 318 -3.97 1.52 6.69
CA VAL A 318 -3.71 1.63 8.12
C VAL A 318 -4.82 0.92 8.90
N ARG A 319 -4.40 0.12 9.87
CA ARG A 319 -5.28 -0.59 10.81
C ARG A 319 -4.81 -0.34 12.22
N GLU A 320 -5.69 0.20 13.05
CA GLU A 320 -5.51 0.27 14.50
C GLU A 320 -6.42 -0.77 15.16
N VAL A 321 -5.82 -1.83 15.66
CA VAL A 321 -6.54 -3.00 16.17
C VAL A 321 -6.42 -3.04 17.69
N PRO A 322 -7.54 -3.07 18.44
CA PRO A 322 -7.50 -3.13 19.90
C PRO A 322 -6.67 -4.31 20.41
N GLY A 323 -5.79 -4.04 21.37
CA GLY A 323 -4.93 -5.06 21.97
C GLY A 323 -3.73 -5.53 21.14
N MET A 324 -3.66 -5.15 19.88
CA MET A 324 -2.50 -5.44 19.00
C MET A 324 -1.64 -4.21 18.73
N GLY A 325 -2.25 -3.10 18.35
CA GLY A 325 -1.58 -1.86 18.01
C GLY A 325 -1.94 -1.35 16.62
N ARG A 326 -1.13 -0.41 16.12
CA ARG A 326 -1.34 0.30 14.86
C ARG A 326 -0.25 -0.07 13.86
N GLY A 327 -0.67 -0.50 12.68
CA GLY A 327 0.19 -0.79 11.54
C GLY A 327 -0.59 -0.60 10.24
N PHE A 328 -0.06 -1.10 9.14
CA PHE A 328 -0.78 -1.14 7.86
C PHE A 328 -0.82 -2.57 7.32
N GLY A 329 -1.92 -2.90 6.63
CA GLY A 329 -2.08 -4.15 5.91
C GLY A 329 -1.26 -4.16 4.63
N ALA A 330 -0.99 -5.34 4.09
CA ALA A 330 -0.25 -5.49 2.84
C ALA A 330 -1.05 -4.98 1.64
N GLY A 331 -2.34 -5.33 1.54
CA GLY A 331 -3.18 -4.91 0.43
C GLY A 331 -4.66 -5.26 0.58
N LEU A 332 -5.51 -4.67 -0.24
CA LEU A 332 -6.94 -4.94 -0.26
C LEU A 332 -7.32 -5.54 -1.62
N PRO A 333 -8.28 -6.50 -1.66
CA PRO A 333 -9.15 -6.91 -0.56
C PRO A 333 -8.61 -8.04 0.31
N ASP A 334 -7.70 -8.90 -0.16
CA ASP A 334 -7.39 -10.19 0.44
C ASP A 334 -6.29 -10.18 1.51
N TYR A 335 -5.50 -9.11 1.61
CA TYR A 335 -4.42 -9.00 2.60
C TYR A 335 -4.54 -7.75 3.50
N PRO A 336 -5.71 -7.53 4.16
CA PRO A 336 -5.92 -6.36 5.03
C PRO A 336 -5.19 -6.47 6.38
N TRP A 337 -4.24 -7.37 6.55
CA TRP A 337 -3.52 -7.69 7.77
C TRP A 337 -2.00 -7.54 7.62
N PHE A 338 -1.22 -7.98 8.60
CA PHE A 338 0.15 -7.56 8.81
C PHE A 338 1.15 -8.56 8.24
N PHE A 339 2.08 -8.06 7.43
CA PHE A 339 3.16 -8.82 6.83
C PHE A 339 4.53 -8.24 7.22
N GLY A 340 5.51 -9.12 7.39
CA GLY A 340 6.90 -8.73 7.63
C GLY A 340 7.48 -8.01 6.43
N VAL A 341 7.64 -8.72 5.32
CA VAL A 341 8.31 -8.21 4.12
C VAL A 341 7.62 -7.01 3.48
N ASP A 342 6.29 -7.00 3.41
CA ASP A 342 5.54 -5.83 2.91
C ASP A 342 5.80 -4.59 3.77
N SER A 343 5.86 -4.79 5.10
CA SER A 343 6.22 -3.70 6.02
C SER A 343 7.63 -3.19 5.78
N GLU A 344 8.60 -4.06 5.58
CA GLU A 344 10.02 -3.73 5.38
C GLU A 344 10.26 -2.87 4.14
N TYR A 345 9.61 -3.21 3.03
CA TYR A 345 9.65 -2.38 1.83
C TYR A 345 8.89 -1.06 2.03
N THR A 346 7.65 -1.14 2.50
CA THR A 346 6.78 0.05 2.62
C THR A 346 7.34 1.07 3.59
N ILE A 347 7.96 0.65 4.71
CA ILE A 347 8.60 1.53 5.69
C ILE A 347 9.68 2.41 5.06
N GLN A 348 10.44 1.91 4.08
CA GLN A 348 11.43 2.72 3.39
C GLN A 348 10.76 3.86 2.58
N GLY A 349 9.62 3.60 1.97
CA GLY A 349 8.80 4.63 1.32
C GLY A 349 8.14 5.59 2.31
N LEU A 350 7.59 5.07 3.41
CA LEU A 350 6.94 5.87 4.45
C LEU A 350 7.91 6.83 5.13
N ILE A 351 9.11 6.38 5.48
CA ILE A 351 10.09 7.25 6.13
C ILE A 351 10.59 8.35 5.18
N ALA A 352 10.77 8.02 3.89
CA ALA A 352 11.13 8.98 2.85
C ALA A 352 10.01 10.01 2.57
N THR A 353 8.75 9.67 2.87
CA THR A 353 7.59 10.55 2.73
C THR A 353 7.11 11.14 4.07
N GLY A 354 7.94 11.06 5.13
CA GLY A 354 7.73 11.77 6.39
C GLY A 354 6.66 11.18 7.31
N ARG A 355 6.36 9.88 7.20
CA ARG A 355 5.36 9.17 8.02
C ARG A 355 5.99 8.39 9.19
N LYS A 356 6.88 9.07 9.93
CA LYS A 356 7.63 8.48 11.07
C LYS A 356 6.71 7.81 12.10
N ASP A 357 5.57 8.40 12.42
CA ASP A 357 4.59 7.88 13.37
C ASP A 357 4.10 6.47 13.00
N LEU A 358 3.69 6.30 11.75
CA LEU A 358 3.22 5.02 11.22
C LEU A 358 4.37 4.00 11.11
N VAL A 359 5.57 4.44 10.72
CA VAL A 359 6.78 3.60 10.71
C VAL A 359 7.04 3.01 12.10
N TYR A 360 7.04 3.83 13.14
CA TYR A 360 7.35 3.38 14.50
C TYR A 360 6.29 2.42 15.04
N SER A 361 5.01 2.73 14.83
CA SER A 361 3.92 1.87 15.29
C SER A 361 3.90 0.51 14.57
N THR A 362 4.14 0.51 13.26
CA THR A 362 4.21 -0.76 12.49
C THR A 362 5.41 -1.60 12.91
N MET A 363 6.59 -0.99 13.07
CA MET A 363 7.77 -1.71 13.55
C MET A 363 7.56 -2.31 14.94
N GLU A 364 6.92 -1.58 15.83
CA GLU A 364 6.60 -2.10 17.16
C GLU A 364 5.63 -3.29 17.08
N LEU A 365 4.59 -3.20 16.26
CA LEU A 365 3.61 -4.26 16.06
C LEU A 365 4.25 -5.55 15.51
N ILE A 366 5.00 -5.45 14.39
CA ILE A 366 5.69 -6.61 13.78
C ILE A 366 6.71 -7.22 14.75
N HIS A 367 7.50 -6.38 15.42
CA HIS A 367 8.47 -6.86 16.42
C HIS A 367 7.80 -7.62 17.56
N ASN A 368 6.71 -7.08 18.13
CA ASN A 368 6.00 -7.70 19.23
C ASN A 368 5.38 -9.05 18.83
N LEU A 369 4.80 -9.14 17.63
CA LEU A 369 4.29 -10.39 17.10
C LEU A 369 5.41 -11.42 16.89
N SER A 370 6.54 -10.99 16.33
CA SER A 370 7.72 -11.84 16.10
C SER A 370 8.34 -12.35 17.40
N GLU A 371 8.55 -11.49 18.39
CA GLU A 371 9.08 -11.91 19.71
C GLU A 371 8.11 -12.85 20.44
N LYS A 372 6.79 -12.62 20.36
CA LYS A 372 5.78 -13.49 20.95
C LYS A 372 5.74 -14.87 20.29
N THR A 373 5.91 -14.92 18.96
CA THR A 373 5.78 -16.17 18.20
C THR A 373 7.08 -16.96 18.16
N ASN A 374 8.20 -16.31 17.86
CA ASN A 374 9.49 -16.92 17.61
C ASN A 374 10.48 -16.75 18.79
N GLY A 375 10.65 -15.54 19.29
CA GLY A 375 11.54 -15.22 20.41
C GLY A 375 13.04 -15.31 20.13
N ASN A 376 13.43 -15.82 18.97
CA ASN A 376 14.83 -16.04 18.54
C ASN A 376 15.33 -14.98 17.54
N GLY A 377 14.55 -13.93 17.28
CA GLY A 377 14.87 -12.86 16.32
C GLY A 377 14.39 -13.10 14.90
N ARG A 378 13.79 -14.26 14.60
CA ARG A 378 13.10 -14.51 13.34
C ARG A 378 11.86 -13.60 13.24
N ILE A 379 11.73 -12.88 12.16
CA ILE A 379 10.59 -12.00 11.88
C ILE A 379 9.47 -12.80 11.22
N ILE A 380 8.23 -12.53 11.63
CA ILE A 380 7.04 -13.19 11.05
C ILE A 380 6.87 -12.77 9.59
N HIS A 381 6.32 -13.70 8.79
CA HIS A 381 5.89 -13.38 7.43
C HIS A 381 4.48 -12.79 7.44
N GLU A 382 3.49 -13.46 8.04
CA GLU A 382 2.08 -13.10 7.96
C GLU A 382 1.34 -13.33 9.28
N ALA A 383 0.56 -12.33 9.70
CA ALA A 383 -0.30 -12.37 10.89
C ALA A 383 -1.64 -11.71 10.65
N SER A 384 -2.72 -12.42 10.96
CA SER A 384 -4.08 -11.88 10.94
C SER A 384 -4.29 -10.83 12.04
N THR A 385 -5.27 -9.95 11.87
CA THR A 385 -5.58 -8.88 12.83
C THR A 385 -6.27 -9.35 14.10
N ASN A 386 -6.51 -10.63 14.27
CA ASN A 386 -6.86 -11.25 15.56
C ASN A 386 -5.63 -11.71 16.36
N GLY A 387 -4.41 -11.51 15.83
CA GLY A 387 -3.14 -11.85 16.48
C GLY A 387 -2.65 -13.28 16.22
N VAL A 388 -3.33 -14.04 15.39
CA VAL A 388 -2.86 -15.35 14.93
C VAL A 388 -1.79 -15.16 13.85
N VAL A 389 -0.62 -15.73 14.07
CA VAL A 389 0.47 -15.74 13.08
C VAL A 389 0.31 -16.99 12.23
N PHE A 390 0.06 -16.81 10.94
CA PHE A 390 -0.09 -17.89 9.98
C PHE A 390 1.27 -18.45 9.55
N ASN A 391 2.18 -17.55 9.15
CA ASN A 391 3.52 -17.93 8.76
C ASN A 391 4.54 -17.27 9.71
N PRO A 392 5.30 -18.06 10.46
CA PRO A 392 6.26 -17.53 11.43
C PRO A 392 7.48 -16.85 10.82
N GLY A 393 7.62 -16.83 9.49
CA GLY A 393 8.64 -16.12 8.72
C GLY A 393 9.37 -17.02 7.72
N ASN A 394 9.66 -16.50 6.54
CA ASN A 394 10.61 -17.06 5.60
C ASN A 394 12.03 -16.60 5.96
N ILE A 395 13.03 -16.91 5.19
CA ILE A 395 14.42 -16.57 5.55
C ILE A 395 14.73 -15.10 5.26
N ASN A 396 14.08 -14.50 4.27
CA ASN A 396 14.34 -13.14 3.81
C ASN A 396 13.84 -12.04 4.76
N GLU A 397 12.76 -12.25 5.54
CA GLU A 397 12.21 -11.18 6.41
C GLU A 397 13.24 -10.72 7.44
N THR A 398 13.92 -11.64 8.10
CA THR A 398 14.85 -11.29 9.17
C THR A 398 15.98 -10.36 8.71
N PRO A 399 16.73 -10.65 7.63
CA PRO A 399 17.75 -9.74 7.13
C PRO A 399 17.19 -8.42 6.60
N GLN A 400 16.03 -8.43 5.94
CA GLN A 400 15.38 -7.19 5.49
C GLN A 400 14.96 -6.31 6.66
N TRP A 401 14.44 -6.89 7.75
CA TRP A 401 14.12 -6.18 8.98
C TRP A 401 15.33 -5.47 9.59
N VAL A 402 16.47 -6.16 9.65
CA VAL A 402 17.73 -5.56 10.11
C VAL A 402 18.09 -4.31 9.31
N SER A 403 18.00 -4.40 7.99
CA SER A 403 18.27 -3.25 7.11
C SER A 403 17.22 -2.15 7.24
N THR A 404 15.97 -2.50 7.53
CA THR A 404 14.90 -1.54 7.78
C THR A 404 15.15 -0.73 9.05
N ILE A 405 15.63 -1.36 10.14
CA ILE A 405 16.03 -0.66 11.37
C ILE A 405 17.12 0.38 11.06
N TRP A 406 18.12 -0.01 10.27
CA TRP A 406 19.19 0.91 9.86
C TRP A 406 18.65 2.08 9.04
N GLU A 407 17.76 1.81 8.08
CA GLU A 407 17.19 2.86 7.22
C GLU A 407 16.38 3.86 8.06
N VAL A 408 15.54 3.39 8.98
CA VAL A 408 14.79 4.26 9.89
C VAL A 408 15.75 5.11 10.75
N TYR A 409 16.83 4.53 11.25
CA TYR A 409 17.84 5.29 12.00
C TYR A 409 18.53 6.36 11.13
N ARG A 410 18.89 6.04 9.90
CA ARG A 410 19.49 7.03 8.98
C ARG A 410 18.61 8.27 8.80
N TRP A 411 17.29 8.06 8.66
CA TRP A 411 16.33 9.14 8.49
C TRP A 411 16.05 9.91 9.78
N THR A 412 16.05 9.25 10.91
CA THR A 412 15.59 9.84 12.17
C THR A 412 16.73 10.33 13.08
N GLY A 413 17.87 9.66 13.06
CA GLY A 413 18.96 9.83 14.00
C GLY A 413 18.59 9.43 15.44
N ASP A 414 17.51 8.67 15.60
CA ASP A 414 16.97 8.28 16.90
C ASP A 414 17.78 7.12 17.50
N ARG A 415 18.69 7.48 18.39
CA ARG A 415 19.58 6.51 19.06
C ARG A 415 18.82 5.58 20.01
N GLU A 416 17.76 6.06 20.67
CA GLU A 416 16.95 5.24 21.57
C GLU A 416 16.19 4.16 20.79
N PHE A 417 15.71 4.50 19.61
CA PHE A 417 15.12 3.53 18.67
C PHE A 417 16.15 2.46 18.29
N LEU A 418 17.37 2.84 17.95
CA LEU A 418 18.43 1.91 17.59
C LEU A 418 18.79 0.99 18.76
N GLU A 419 18.94 1.54 19.96
CA GLU A 419 19.23 0.79 21.20
C GLU A 419 18.10 -0.20 21.54
N LYS A 420 16.82 0.17 21.29
CA LYS A 420 15.64 -0.68 21.50
C LYS A 420 15.68 -1.94 20.63
N TYR A 421 15.97 -1.79 19.34
CA TYR A 421 15.85 -2.89 18.36
C TYR A 421 17.15 -3.67 18.15
N PHE A 422 18.31 -3.15 18.50
CA PHE A 422 19.59 -3.83 18.25
C PHE A 422 19.70 -5.23 18.88
N PRO A 423 19.15 -5.53 20.07
CA PRO A 423 19.13 -6.91 20.60
C PRO A 423 18.40 -7.90 19.68
N ALA A 424 17.34 -7.47 18.99
CA ALA A 424 16.65 -8.31 18.00
C ALA A 424 17.50 -8.49 16.74
N VAL A 425 18.28 -7.49 16.34
CA VAL A 425 19.28 -7.61 15.25
C VAL A 425 20.30 -8.70 15.57
N GLU A 426 20.89 -8.68 16.78
CA GLU A 426 21.87 -9.69 17.20
C GLU A 426 21.27 -11.10 17.18
N LYS A 427 20.04 -11.27 17.70
CA LYS A 427 19.33 -12.56 17.68
C LYS A 427 19.01 -13.02 16.24
N GLY A 428 18.47 -12.13 15.42
CA GLY A 428 18.04 -12.46 14.06
C GLY A 428 19.20 -12.87 13.16
N LEU A 429 20.32 -12.14 13.19
CA LEU A 429 21.52 -12.51 12.42
C LEU A 429 22.16 -13.80 12.92
N LYS A 430 22.06 -14.07 14.22
CA LYS A 430 22.48 -15.35 14.78
C LYS A 430 21.58 -16.49 14.33
N TRP A 431 20.25 -16.31 14.41
CA TRP A 431 19.28 -17.29 13.89
C TRP A 431 19.52 -17.59 12.42
N LEU A 432 19.75 -16.58 11.60
CA LEU A 432 19.98 -16.72 10.16
C LEU A 432 21.13 -17.68 9.83
N LEU A 433 22.29 -17.56 10.51
CA LEU A 433 23.47 -18.35 10.19
C LEU A 433 23.64 -19.60 11.08
N GLU A 434 23.11 -19.63 12.31
CA GLU A 434 23.30 -20.80 13.19
C GLU A 434 22.18 -21.86 13.00
N GLU A 435 20.97 -21.44 12.55
CA GLU A 435 19.84 -22.34 12.43
C GLU A 435 19.49 -22.65 10.96
N ASN A 436 19.94 -21.82 9.98
CA ASN A 436 19.54 -21.93 8.58
C ASN A 436 20.72 -22.00 7.58
N ASP A 437 21.95 -22.19 8.05
CA ASP A 437 23.15 -22.41 7.22
C ASP A 437 23.78 -23.72 7.69
N GLU A 438 23.25 -24.86 7.19
CA GLU A 438 23.63 -26.18 7.69
C GLU A 438 25.07 -26.57 7.31
N ASP A 439 25.55 -26.13 6.16
CA ASP A 439 26.91 -26.48 5.66
C ASP A 439 27.97 -25.44 6.08
N GLY A 440 27.58 -24.36 6.74
CA GLY A 440 28.45 -23.34 7.28
C GLY A 440 29.12 -22.47 6.20
N ASN A 441 28.44 -22.31 5.06
CA ASN A 441 28.98 -21.60 3.93
C ASN A 441 28.57 -20.12 3.86
N LEU A 442 27.83 -19.60 4.84
CA LEU A 442 27.25 -18.25 4.98
C LEU A 442 26.00 -17.99 4.10
N LEU A 443 25.55 -18.95 3.32
CA LEU A 443 24.33 -18.82 2.52
C LEU A 443 23.22 -19.60 3.21
N ALA A 444 22.24 -18.89 3.76
CA ALA A 444 21.13 -19.52 4.46
C ALA A 444 20.19 -20.22 3.47
N ASP A 445 19.75 -21.44 3.86
CA ASP A 445 18.81 -22.28 3.13
C ASP A 445 17.37 -21.98 3.53
N GLY A 446 16.46 -21.89 2.56
CA GLY A 446 15.03 -21.77 2.81
C GLY A 446 14.31 -20.91 1.78
N TYR A 447 13.03 -20.65 2.04
CA TYR A 447 12.23 -19.77 1.18
C TYR A 447 12.71 -18.33 1.30
N GLY A 448 12.87 -17.69 0.11
CA GLY A 448 13.02 -16.23 -0.02
C GLY A 448 11.69 -15.58 -0.43
N MET A 449 11.78 -14.49 -1.19
CA MET A 449 10.64 -13.77 -1.75
C MET A 449 9.83 -14.61 -2.75
N MET A 450 10.43 -15.65 -3.32
CA MET A 450 9.76 -16.55 -4.27
C MET A 450 9.38 -17.84 -3.56
N GLU A 451 8.10 -17.95 -3.23
CA GLU A 451 7.50 -19.10 -2.54
C GLU A 451 7.09 -20.20 -3.54
N ILE A 452 8.05 -20.73 -4.28
CA ILE A 452 7.83 -21.83 -5.22
C ILE A 452 8.09 -23.16 -4.51
N HIS A 453 7.12 -24.04 -4.48
CA HIS A 453 7.24 -25.36 -3.86
C HIS A 453 8.47 -26.10 -4.38
N GLY A 454 9.32 -26.58 -3.46
CA GLY A 454 10.58 -27.26 -3.74
C GLY A 454 11.77 -26.31 -3.99
N LEU A 455 11.60 -25.00 -3.94
CA LEU A 455 12.66 -24.02 -4.07
C LEU A 455 13.18 -23.55 -2.68
N GLU A 456 13.36 -24.50 -1.75
CA GLU A 456 13.93 -24.28 -0.42
C GLU A 456 15.45 -24.51 -0.46
N SER A 457 16.17 -23.54 -1.04
CA SER A 457 17.62 -23.65 -1.30
C SER A 457 18.31 -22.33 -0.94
N GLU A 458 19.59 -22.21 -1.24
CA GLU A 458 20.33 -20.94 -1.12
C GLU A 458 19.85 -19.94 -2.17
N MET A 459 18.90 -19.08 -1.79
CA MET A 459 18.25 -18.12 -2.69
C MET A 459 19.08 -16.85 -2.85
N ILE A 460 19.08 -16.27 -4.05
CA ILE A 460 19.85 -15.04 -4.36
C ILE A 460 19.38 -13.83 -3.56
N ASP A 461 18.07 -13.65 -3.37
CA ASP A 461 17.50 -12.57 -2.58
C ASP A 461 17.86 -12.70 -1.10
N VAL A 462 17.76 -13.92 -0.54
CA VAL A 462 18.19 -14.19 0.83
C VAL A 462 19.66 -13.82 1.02
N ALA A 463 20.54 -14.25 0.08
CA ALA A 463 21.96 -13.90 0.12
C ALA A 463 22.20 -12.39 0.02
N ALA A 464 21.53 -11.70 -0.91
CA ALA A 464 21.66 -10.26 -1.13
C ALA A 464 21.18 -9.44 0.08
N TYR A 465 20.03 -9.80 0.67
CA TYR A 465 19.53 -9.14 1.88
C TYR A 465 20.35 -9.48 3.11
N SER A 466 20.89 -10.71 3.21
CA SER A 466 21.83 -11.06 4.28
C SER A 466 23.10 -10.21 4.23
N TYR A 467 23.69 -10.06 3.05
CA TYR A 467 24.80 -9.11 2.88
C TYR A 467 24.48 -7.73 3.41
N LYS A 468 23.34 -7.15 2.94
CA LYS A 468 22.90 -5.81 3.34
C LYS A 468 22.68 -5.73 4.85
N ALA A 469 22.06 -6.73 5.44
CA ALA A 469 21.80 -6.80 6.88
C ALA A 469 23.11 -6.80 7.70
N PHE A 470 24.09 -7.61 7.33
CA PHE A 470 25.38 -7.63 8.04
C PHE A 470 26.13 -6.31 7.85
N ALA A 471 26.13 -5.72 6.66
CA ALA A 471 26.76 -4.44 6.41
C ALA A 471 26.10 -3.29 7.20
N ASP A 472 24.80 -3.30 7.34
CA ASP A 472 24.04 -2.30 8.09
C ASP A 472 24.15 -2.54 9.60
N ALA A 473 24.13 -3.80 10.05
CA ALA A 473 24.38 -4.17 11.45
C ALA A 473 25.78 -3.79 11.92
N ALA A 474 26.80 -3.88 11.06
CA ALA A 474 28.15 -3.42 11.37
C ALA A 474 28.17 -1.92 11.71
N LYS A 475 27.48 -1.09 10.92
CA LYS A 475 27.33 0.36 11.16
C LYS A 475 26.57 0.64 12.44
N MET A 476 25.47 -0.09 12.70
CA MET A 476 24.70 0.02 13.94
C MET A 476 25.55 -0.31 15.16
N ALA A 477 26.33 -1.40 15.09
CA ALA A 477 27.25 -1.82 16.16
C ALA A 477 28.33 -0.77 16.42
N GLU A 478 28.89 -0.15 15.37
CA GLU A 478 29.86 0.94 15.50
C GLU A 478 29.26 2.14 16.27
N ILE A 479 28.05 2.59 15.90
CA ILE A 479 27.35 3.68 16.58
C ILE A 479 27.09 3.36 18.04
N LEU A 480 26.79 2.11 18.36
CA LEU A 480 26.55 1.65 19.72
C LEU A 480 27.83 1.33 20.50
N GLY A 481 29.01 1.51 19.88
CA GLY A 481 30.32 1.28 20.52
C GLY A 481 30.67 -0.21 20.69
N LYS A 482 30.05 -1.10 19.93
CA LYS A 482 30.29 -2.56 19.93
C LYS A 482 31.32 -2.93 18.84
N THR A 483 32.56 -2.48 18.99
CA THR A 483 33.61 -2.54 17.95
C THR A 483 33.87 -3.96 17.45
N ASP A 484 34.05 -4.94 18.33
CA ASP A 484 34.34 -6.34 17.95
C ASP A 484 33.21 -6.92 17.11
N LEU A 485 31.96 -6.59 17.43
CA LEU A 485 30.79 -7.02 16.70
C LEU A 485 30.66 -6.33 15.34
N SER A 486 30.96 -5.03 15.29
CA SER A 486 31.04 -4.26 14.04
C SER A 486 32.04 -4.88 13.06
N GLU A 487 33.26 -5.19 13.52
CA GLU A 487 34.31 -5.82 12.72
C GLU A 487 33.87 -7.22 12.21
N SER A 488 33.25 -8.03 13.09
CA SER A 488 32.76 -9.37 12.72
C SER A 488 31.67 -9.29 11.65
N TYR A 489 30.67 -8.41 11.82
CA TYR A 489 29.60 -8.24 10.85
C TYR A 489 30.11 -7.70 9.51
N GLN A 490 31.07 -6.78 9.55
CA GLN A 490 31.69 -6.26 8.33
C GLN A 490 32.41 -7.38 7.54
N GLN A 491 33.15 -8.26 8.23
CA GLN A 491 33.84 -9.39 7.60
C GLN A 491 32.84 -10.37 6.99
N THR A 492 31.72 -10.64 7.65
CA THR A 492 30.66 -11.50 7.13
C THR A 492 30.03 -10.89 5.88
N ALA A 493 29.75 -9.59 5.90
CA ALA A 493 29.23 -8.88 4.72
C ALA A 493 30.20 -8.96 3.54
N GLU A 494 31.50 -8.73 3.74
CA GLU A 494 32.50 -8.82 2.68
C GLU A 494 32.58 -10.24 2.08
N ALA A 495 32.54 -11.26 2.93
CA ALA A 495 32.54 -12.65 2.47
C ALA A 495 31.28 -13.00 1.67
N LEU A 496 30.08 -12.50 2.09
CA LEU A 496 28.83 -12.65 1.33
C LEU A 496 28.90 -11.94 -0.02
N ALA A 497 29.49 -10.72 -0.07
CA ALA A 497 29.69 -10.00 -1.31
C ALA A 497 30.50 -10.80 -2.33
N ASP A 498 31.62 -11.37 -1.89
CA ASP A 498 32.49 -12.18 -2.73
C ASP A 498 31.77 -13.43 -3.26
N LYS A 499 31.01 -14.11 -2.39
CA LYS A 499 30.23 -15.31 -2.75
C LYS A 499 29.13 -14.98 -3.77
N ILE A 500 28.33 -13.94 -3.52
CA ILE A 500 27.26 -13.54 -4.43
C ILE A 500 27.84 -13.27 -5.82
N ASN A 501 28.92 -12.51 -5.90
CA ASN A 501 29.54 -12.19 -7.18
C ASN A 501 30.24 -13.36 -7.86
N SER A 502 30.71 -14.37 -7.11
CA SER A 502 31.43 -15.51 -7.70
C SER A 502 30.55 -16.74 -7.90
N GLU A 503 29.69 -17.11 -6.95
CA GLU A 503 28.98 -18.38 -6.95
C GLU A 503 27.59 -18.29 -7.60
N PHE A 504 26.88 -17.15 -7.47
CA PHE A 504 25.59 -16.95 -8.13
C PHE A 504 25.69 -16.44 -9.57
N TRP A 505 26.87 -16.01 -10.04
CA TRP A 505 26.98 -15.49 -11.40
C TRP A 505 26.98 -16.59 -12.44
N VAL A 506 26.02 -16.56 -13.37
CA VAL A 506 25.88 -17.51 -14.49
C VAL A 506 26.24 -16.82 -15.79
N GLU A 507 27.52 -16.96 -16.21
CA GLU A 507 28.09 -16.25 -17.36
C GLU A 507 27.31 -16.51 -18.65
N GLU A 508 26.92 -17.76 -18.91
CA GLU A 508 26.19 -18.15 -20.12
C GLU A 508 24.83 -17.45 -20.24
N PHE A 509 24.16 -17.20 -19.12
CA PHE A 509 22.86 -16.53 -19.10
C PHE A 509 23.00 -15.00 -19.01
N GLY A 510 24.14 -14.52 -18.50
CA GLY A 510 24.34 -13.11 -18.21
C GLY A 510 23.42 -12.59 -17.12
N SER A 511 23.26 -13.35 -16.05
CA SER A 511 22.44 -13.03 -14.89
C SER A 511 23.01 -13.68 -13.64
N TYR A 512 22.54 -13.25 -12.49
CA TYR A 512 22.65 -14.02 -11.26
C TYR A 512 21.71 -15.22 -11.31
N ALA A 513 22.03 -16.29 -10.61
CA ALA A 513 21.22 -17.51 -10.48
C ALA A 513 19.96 -17.21 -9.63
N ASP A 514 18.88 -17.93 -9.88
CA ASP A 514 17.71 -17.92 -8.99
C ASP A 514 18.09 -18.50 -7.61
N PHE A 515 18.91 -19.56 -7.64
CA PHE A 515 19.37 -20.26 -6.43
C PHE A 515 20.65 -21.05 -6.69
N ILE A 516 21.34 -21.44 -5.63
CA ILE A 516 22.42 -22.44 -5.64
C ILE A 516 21.87 -23.75 -5.09
N GLY A 517 22.08 -24.85 -5.81
CA GLY A 517 21.65 -26.18 -5.42
C GLY A 517 22.38 -27.27 -6.22
N THR A 518 21.96 -28.52 -6.08
CA THR A 518 22.47 -29.62 -6.86
C THR A 518 21.78 -29.74 -8.23
N THR A 519 22.48 -30.35 -9.19
CA THR A 519 21.87 -30.64 -10.51
C THR A 519 20.62 -31.53 -10.38
N GLU A 520 20.56 -32.42 -9.39
CA GLU A 520 19.38 -33.26 -9.16
C GLU A 520 18.16 -32.46 -8.69
N GLU A 521 18.34 -31.51 -7.78
CA GLU A 521 17.30 -30.57 -7.34
C GLU A 521 16.81 -29.68 -8.50
N ALA A 522 17.73 -29.13 -9.27
CA ALA A 522 17.39 -28.32 -10.43
C ALA A 522 16.58 -29.12 -11.48
N LEU A 523 16.93 -30.38 -11.73
CA LEU A 523 16.18 -31.27 -12.63
C LEU A 523 14.79 -31.59 -12.10
N HIS A 524 14.64 -31.76 -10.79
CA HIS A 524 13.32 -31.98 -10.16
C HIS A 524 12.41 -30.75 -10.31
N LEU A 525 12.94 -29.58 -10.03
CA LEU A 525 12.22 -28.29 -10.19
C LEU A 525 11.79 -28.05 -11.64
N ILE A 526 12.67 -28.30 -12.61
CA ILE A 526 12.35 -28.16 -14.04
C ILE A 526 11.21 -29.09 -14.47
N ASP A 527 11.15 -30.29 -13.96
CA ASP A 527 10.08 -31.23 -14.29
C ASP A 527 8.71 -30.70 -13.84
N GLY A 528 8.64 -30.19 -12.62
CA GLY A 528 7.45 -29.51 -12.10
C GLY A 528 7.08 -28.26 -12.92
N ALA A 529 8.07 -27.46 -13.28
CA ALA A 529 7.89 -26.25 -14.08
C ALA A 529 7.37 -26.55 -15.50
N ILE A 530 7.87 -27.60 -16.15
CA ILE A 530 7.39 -28.04 -17.47
C ILE A 530 5.92 -28.46 -17.40
N ILE A 531 5.54 -29.24 -16.38
CA ILE A 531 4.14 -29.68 -16.18
C ILE A 531 3.24 -28.44 -15.97
N ARG A 532 3.65 -27.51 -15.12
CA ARG A 532 2.88 -26.28 -14.87
C ARG A 532 2.73 -25.45 -16.14
N ALA A 533 3.81 -25.19 -16.85
CA ALA A 533 3.79 -24.40 -18.07
C ALA A 533 2.92 -25.05 -19.19
N ASP A 534 2.95 -26.38 -19.31
CA ASP A 534 2.11 -27.13 -20.24
C ASP A 534 0.62 -27.05 -19.85
N THR A 535 0.31 -27.18 -18.57
CA THR A 535 -1.04 -27.06 -18.02
C THR A 535 -1.64 -25.66 -18.26
N LEU A 536 -0.79 -24.63 -18.19
CA LEU A 536 -1.15 -23.23 -18.39
C LEU A 536 -1.10 -22.78 -19.87
N ASP A 537 -0.89 -23.72 -20.81
CA ASP A 537 -0.80 -23.45 -22.26
C ASP A 537 0.29 -22.42 -22.63
N LYS A 538 1.50 -22.60 -22.06
CA LYS A 538 2.68 -21.76 -22.29
C LYS A 538 3.76 -22.50 -23.09
N PRO A 539 3.60 -22.73 -24.39
CA PRO A 539 4.53 -23.53 -25.19
C PRO A 539 5.94 -22.94 -25.27
N TRP A 540 6.11 -21.62 -25.18
CA TRP A 540 7.41 -20.96 -25.10
C TRP A 540 8.18 -21.36 -23.85
N ALA A 541 7.53 -21.30 -22.67
CA ALA A 541 8.14 -21.71 -21.41
C ALA A 541 8.50 -23.20 -21.42
N VAL A 542 7.61 -24.06 -21.94
CA VAL A 542 7.88 -25.50 -22.10
C VAL A 542 9.11 -25.73 -22.97
N ALA A 543 9.26 -24.99 -24.08
CA ALA A 543 10.42 -25.14 -24.96
C ALA A 543 11.73 -24.71 -24.28
N GLU A 544 11.76 -23.57 -23.60
CA GLU A 544 12.93 -23.07 -22.87
C GLU A 544 13.32 -23.99 -21.72
N LEU A 545 12.35 -24.45 -20.91
CA LEU A 545 12.60 -25.36 -19.80
C LEU A 545 13.11 -26.73 -20.26
N LYS A 546 12.58 -27.27 -21.37
CA LYS A 546 13.09 -28.54 -21.95
C LYS A 546 14.52 -28.38 -22.44
N ALA A 547 14.86 -27.25 -23.10
CA ALA A 547 16.24 -27.01 -23.55
C ALA A 547 17.20 -26.91 -22.36
N THR A 548 16.79 -26.24 -21.28
CA THR A 548 17.55 -26.16 -20.03
C THR A 548 17.71 -27.56 -19.40
N LYS A 549 16.65 -28.35 -19.34
CA LYS A 549 16.70 -29.74 -18.83
C LYS A 549 17.69 -30.62 -19.59
N GLU A 550 17.71 -30.53 -20.92
CA GLU A 550 18.67 -31.29 -21.74
C GLU A 550 20.11 -30.93 -21.37
N LYS A 551 20.44 -29.66 -21.19
CA LYS A 551 21.77 -29.23 -20.75
C LYS A 551 22.12 -29.78 -19.37
N LEU A 552 21.23 -29.55 -18.37
CA LEU A 552 21.45 -29.99 -17.00
C LEU A 552 21.62 -31.51 -16.89
N SER A 553 20.91 -32.32 -17.72
CA SER A 553 21.00 -33.76 -17.74
C SER A 553 22.41 -34.28 -18.13
N THR A 554 23.28 -33.44 -18.66
CA THR A 554 24.67 -33.78 -18.99
C THR A 554 25.65 -33.55 -17.82
N LEU A 555 25.21 -32.85 -16.76
CA LEU A 555 26.03 -32.53 -15.59
C LEU A 555 25.99 -33.66 -14.54
N PRO A 556 27.02 -33.80 -13.69
CA PRO A 556 26.95 -34.64 -12.52
C PRO A 556 25.80 -34.27 -11.60
N LYS A 557 25.05 -35.24 -11.08
CA LYS A 557 23.83 -35.00 -10.30
C LYS A 557 24.07 -34.31 -8.98
N ASP A 558 25.19 -34.57 -8.35
CA ASP A 558 25.63 -34.04 -7.06
C ASP A 558 26.43 -32.74 -7.17
N GLN A 559 26.56 -32.18 -8.37
CA GLN A 559 27.25 -30.91 -8.58
C GLN A 559 26.42 -29.76 -8.07
N LYS A 560 26.91 -29.05 -7.03
CA LYS A 560 26.30 -27.81 -6.50
C LYS A 560 26.80 -26.62 -7.29
N GLN A 561 25.89 -25.81 -7.80
CA GLN A 561 26.17 -24.58 -8.55
C GLN A 561 24.93 -23.66 -8.64
N GLY A 562 25.14 -22.44 -9.14
CA GLY A 562 24.03 -21.52 -9.42
C GLY A 562 23.23 -21.91 -10.66
N PHE A 563 21.88 -21.86 -10.55
CA PHE A 563 20.95 -22.19 -11.63
C PHE A 563 20.04 -21.00 -11.95
N VAL A 564 19.85 -20.71 -13.23
CA VAL A 564 18.80 -19.83 -13.75
C VAL A 564 17.75 -20.72 -14.40
N LEU A 565 16.70 -21.04 -13.66
CA LEU A 565 15.61 -21.90 -14.14
C LEU A 565 14.38 -21.09 -14.56
N TYR A 566 14.12 -20.02 -13.85
CA TYR A 566 12.92 -19.19 -14.02
C TYR A 566 13.25 -17.76 -14.41
N HIS A 567 14.46 -17.31 -14.14
CA HIS A 567 14.81 -15.89 -14.12
C HIS A 567 13.79 -15.12 -13.30
N ASN A 568 13.64 -15.50 -12.04
CA ASN A 568 12.80 -14.80 -11.08
C ASN A 568 13.28 -13.36 -10.92
N TRP A 569 12.36 -12.43 -10.67
CA TRP A 569 12.70 -11.02 -10.47
C TRP A 569 13.75 -10.80 -9.37
N VAL A 570 13.82 -11.71 -8.41
CA VAL A 570 14.80 -11.66 -7.29
C VAL A 570 16.26 -11.72 -7.73
N VAL A 571 16.55 -12.19 -8.95
CA VAL A 571 17.91 -12.12 -9.52
C VAL A 571 18.43 -10.70 -9.68
N ASN A 572 17.54 -9.71 -9.55
CA ASN A 572 17.85 -8.28 -9.59
C ASN A 572 18.20 -7.70 -8.19
N THR A 573 18.01 -8.44 -7.12
CA THR A 573 18.29 -7.96 -5.76
C THR A 573 19.77 -7.59 -5.51
N PRO A 574 20.78 -8.25 -6.11
CA PRO A 574 22.16 -7.77 -6.02
C PRO A 574 22.35 -6.36 -6.58
N MET A 575 21.60 -5.98 -7.62
CA MET A 575 21.63 -4.62 -8.16
C MET A 575 20.82 -3.65 -7.31
N GLU A 576 19.70 -4.08 -6.74
CA GLU A 576 18.88 -3.29 -5.79
C GLU A 576 19.69 -2.88 -4.56
N VAL A 577 20.42 -3.81 -3.95
CA VAL A 577 21.25 -3.53 -2.77
C VAL A 577 22.62 -2.96 -3.11
N GLY A 578 22.98 -2.88 -4.39
CA GLY A 578 24.19 -2.25 -4.87
C GLY A 578 25.49 -3.06 -4.67
N ILE A 579 25.39 -4.39 -4.57
CA ILE A 579 26.51 -5.29 -4.29
C ILE A 579 27.16 -5.87 -5.55
N SER A 580 26.44 -5.88 -6.66
CA SER A 580 26.92 -6.48 -7.90
C SER A 580 28.18 -5.76 -8.43
N ASP A 581 29.14 -6.52 -8.93
CA ASP A 581 30.22 -5.95 -9.73
C ASP A 581 29.67 -5.12 -10.89
N VAL A 582 30.24 -3.95 -11.16
CA VAL A 582 29.72 -2.98 -12.14
C VAL A 582 29.50 -3.60 -13.53
N ASP A 583 30.41 -4.46 -13.98
CA ASP A 583 30.29 -5.06 -15.32
C ASP A 583 29.24 -6.16 -15.34
N LYS A 584 29.14 -6.97 -14.27
CA LYS A 584 28.08 -7.97 -14.10
C LYS A 584 26.71 -7.31 -13.98
N ALA A 585 26.59 -6.24 -13.19
CA ALA A 585 25.35 -5.49 -13.06
C ALA A 585 24.82 -4.98 -14.41
N LYS A 586 25.69 -4.39 -15.24
CA LYS A 586 25.31 -3.93 -16.58
C LYS A 586 24.74 -5.05 -17.44
N ILE A 587 25.38 -6.22 -17.41
CA ILE A 587 24.94 -7.40 -18.17
C ILE A 587 23.61 -7.92 -17.61
N ALA A 588 23.50 -8.09 -16.29
CA ALA A 588 22.30 -8.60 -15.62
C ALA A 588 21.09 -7.68 -15.86
N LEU A 589 21.25 -6.36 -15.72
CA LEU A 589 20.20 -5.38 -15.99
C LEU A 589 19.75 -5.41 -17.47
N MET A 590 20.69 -5.58 -18.41
CA MET A 590 20.35 -5.77 -19.83
C MET A 590 19.56 -7.07 -20.07
N THR A 591 19.88 -8.12 -19.34
CA THR A 591 19.14 -9.40 -19.41
C THR A 591 17.75 -9.26 -18.80
N ALA A 592 17.62 -8.61 -17.64
CA ALA A 592 16.35 -8.37 -16.97
C ALA A 592 15.37 -7.58 -17.84
N ARG A 593 15.84 -6.61 -18.62
CA ARG A 593 14.98 -5.83 -19.55
C ARG A 593 14.29 -6.68 -20.62
N LYS A 594 14.78 -7.89 -20.91
CA LYS A 594 14.10 -8.82 -21.82
C LYS A 594 12.80 -9.39 -21.23
N TYR A 595 12.64 -9.35 -19.92
CA TYR A 595 11.54 -9.91 -19.17
C TYR A 595 10.65 -8.82 -18.60
N THR A 596 10.24 -7.90 -19.48
CA THR A 596 9.30 -6.82 -19.17
C THR A 596 8.18 -6.75 -20.21
N ASN A 597 7.06 -6.22 -19.83
CA ASN A 597 5.96 -5.84 -20.73
C ASN A 597 5.65 -4.33 -20.60
N PRO A 598 4.63 -3.80 -21.27
CA PRO A 598 4.25 -2.38 -21.16
C PRO A 598 3.95 -1.90 -19.74
N PHE A 599 3.63 -2.77 -18.80
CA PHE A 599 3.26 -2.43 -17.43
C PHE A 599 4.37 -2.63 -16.40
N GLY A 600 5.44 -3.37 -16.73
CA GLY A 600 6.57 -3.57 -15.83
C GLY A 600 7.32 -4.89 -15.99
N THR A 601 7.88 -5.38 -14.89
CA THR A 601 8.71 -6.57 -14.81
C THR A 601 7.86 -7.80 -14.47
N PHE A 602 8.07 -8.90 -15.20
CA PHE A 602 7.47 -10.20 -14.88
C PHE A 602 8.06 -10.77 -13.59
N VAL A 603 7.22 -11.46 -12.82
CA VAL A 603 7.65 -12.19 -11.63
C VAL A 603 8.67 -13.28 -12.00
N THR A 604 8.39 -14.06 -13.05
CA THR A 604 9.36 -14.97 -13.65
C THR A 604 9.48 -14.72 -15.15
N GLY A 605 10.69 -14.53 -15.63
CA GLY A 605 10.93 -14.20 -17.03
C GLY A 605 10.66 -15.36 -17.98
N ILE A 606 11.02 -16.59 -17.58
CA ILE A 606 10.86 -17.80 -18.42
C ILE A 606 9.41 -18.27 -18.44
N ASP A 607 8.74 -18.23 -17.30
CA ASP A 607 7.33 -18.66 -17.15
C ASP A 607 6.32 -17.51 -17.28
N ARG A 608 6.71 -16.44 -17.95
CA ARG A 608 5.87 -15.26 -18.17
C ARG A 608 4.56 -15.58 -18.89
N ASP A 609 3.54 -14.81 -18.63
CA ASP A 609 2.29 -14.86 -19.35
C ASP A 609 2.30 -13.83 -20.50
N GLU A 610 2.52 -14.32 -21.73
CA GLU A 610 2.56 -13.47 -22.91
C GLU A 610 1.22 -12.84 -23.27
N SER A 611 0.08 -13.32 -22.71
CA SER A 611 -1.23 -12.68 -22.90
C SER A 611 -1.31 -11.29 -22.24
N ALA A 612 -0.42 -11.02 -21.28
CA ALA A 612 -0.26 -9.71 -20.65
C ALA A 612 0.48 -8.67 -21.50
N GLU A 613 0.89 -9.00 -22.71
CA GLU A 613 1.69 -8.10 -23.55
C GLU A 613 0.91 -6.98 -24.25
N SER A 614 -0.42 -7.07 -24.32
CA SER A 614 -1.21 -6.03 -24.97
C SER A 614 -1.36 -4.79 -24.10
N GLU A 615 -1.28 -3.59 -24.66
CA GLU A 615 -1.55 -2.32 -23.94
C GLU A 615 -3.00 -2.26 -23.39
N GLU A 616 -3.87 -3.14 -23.87
CA GLU A 616 -5.26 -3.31 -23.43
C GLU A 616 -5.46 -4.57 -22.58
N GLY A 617 -4.37 -5.29 -22.25
CA GLY A 617 -4.40 -6.60 -21.61
C GLY A 617 -4.78 -6.54 -20.14
N SER A 618 -6.07 -6.74 -19.87
CA SER A 618 -6.59 -7.03 -18.56
C SER A 618 -6.30 -8.47 -18.16
N PHE A 619 -5.78 -8.71 -16.96
CA PHE A 619 -5.73 -10.05 -16.36
C PHE A 619 -7.09 -10.54 -15.88
N SER A 620 -8.07 -9.65 -15.68
CA SER A 620 -9.41 -9.99 -15.19
C SER A 620 -10.20 -10.94 -16.11
N GLY A 621 -9.77 -11.12 -17.33
CA GLY A 621 -10.37 -12.06 -18.31
C GLY A 621 -9.44 -13.22 -18.67
N SER A 622 -8.29 -13.35 -18.05
CA SER A 622 -7.33 -14.41 -18.33
C SER A 622 -7.87 -15.76 -17.86
N LYS A 623 -7.70 -16.78 -18.70
CA LYS A 623 -8.28 -18.11 -18.45
C LYS A 623 -7.69 -18.83 -17.26
N VAL A 624 -6.46 -18.54 -16.92
CA VAL A 624 -5.75 -19.09 -15.75
C VAL A 624 -4.73 -18.08 -15.29
N PHE A 625 -5.00 -17.43 -14.14
CA PHE A 625 -4.02 -16.58 -13.49
C PHE A 625 -2.88 -17.46 -12.93
N SER A 626 -1.66 -17.07 -13.20
CA SER A 626 -0.48 -17.61 -12.55
C SER A 626 0.32 -16.46 -11.96
N TYR A 627 0.46 -16.44 -10.65
CA TYR A 627 1.31 -15.49 -9.94
C TYR A 627 2.71 -15.41 -10.56
N THR A 628 3.31 -16.56 -10.85
CA THR A 628 4.66 -16.62 -11.41
C THR A 628 4.77 -16.02 -12.81
N GLY A 629 3.71 -16.05 -13.61
CA GLY A 629 3.70 -15.46 -14.96
C GLY A 629 3.27 -14.00 -15.02
N ALA A 630 2.90 -13.41 -13.90
CA ALA A 630 2.34 -12.06 -13.81
C ALA A 630 3.40 -10.96 -13.88
N VAL A 631 2.93 -9.72 -14.08
CA VAL A 631 3.72 -8.49 -13.92
C VAL A 631 3.31 -7.84 -12.61
N MET A 632 4.28 -7.44 -11.79
CA MET A 632 3.99 -6.86 -10.48
C MET A 632 4.76 -5.56 -10.23
N THR A 633 4.20 -4.76 -9.35
CA THR A 633 4.74 -3.43 -9.01
C THR A 633 6.06 -3.51 -8.24
N LEU A 634 6.20 -4.43 -7.28
CA LEU A 634 7.44 -4.59 -6.51
C LEU A 634 8.63 -4.99 -7.39
N PRO A 635 8.57 -6.04 -8.23
CA PRO A 635 9.63 -6.37 -9.18
C PRO A 635 10.03 -5.20 -10.09
N THR A 636 9.05 -4.39 -10.48
CA THR A 636 9.29 -3.22 -11.34
C THR A 636 10.02 -2.12 -10.58
N GLY A 637 9.66 -1.87 -9.32
CA GLY A 637 10.35 -0.92 -8.45
C GLY A 637 11.79 -1.35 -8.16
N VAL A 638 12.01 -2.61 -7.84
CA VAL A 638 13.36 -3.20 -7.64
C VAL A 638 14.24 -3.01 -8.88
N SER A 639 13.66 -3.26 -10.07
CA SER A 639 14.37 -3.04 -11.33
C SER A 639 14.75 -1.56 -11.53
N ALA A 640 13.85 -0.62 -11.22
CA ALA A 640 14.14 0.82 -11.30
C ALA A 640 15.27 1.23 -10.35
N ILE A 641 15.25 0.73 -9.11
CA ILE A 641 16.26 1.01 -8.10
C ILE A 641 17.63 0.45 -8.55
N GLY A 642 17.65 -0.78 -9.05
CA GLY A 642 18.85 -1.42 -9.58
C GLY A 642 19.49 -0.62 -10.73
N GLU A 643 18.70 -0.16 -11.70
CA GLU A 643 19.19 0.67 -12.80
C GLU A 643 19.81 1.97 -12.30
N ASN A 644 19.17 2.64 -11.35
CA ASN A 644 19.71 3.88 -10.77
C ASN A 644 20.98 3.66 -9.98
N ASN A 645 21.09 2.57 -9.23
CA ASN A 645 22.31 2.23 -8.48
C ASN A 645 23.55 2.11 -9.41
N TYR A 646 23.31 1.71 -10.67
CA TYR A 646 24.37 1.56 -11.68
C TYR A 646 24.39 2.69 -12.73
N GLY A 647 23.77 3.83 -12.41
CA GLY A 647 23.90 5.08 -13.16
C GLY A 647 23.05 5.16 -14.43
N ASN A 648 21.90 4.45 -14.47
CA ASN A 648 20.98 4.44 -15.60
C ASN A 648 19.63 5.10 -15.26
N PRO A 649 19.55 6.39 -14.91
CA PRO A 649 18.30 7.03 -14.47
C PRO A 649 17.21 7.04 -15.56
N ASP A 650 17.58 7.05 -16.84
CA ASP A 650 16.61 6.98 -17.94
C ASP A 650 15.91 5.61 -18.01
N ALA A 651 16.65 4.53 -17.71
CA ALA A 651 16.06 3.20 -17.64
C ALA A 651 15.19 3.04 -16.37
N ALA A 652 15.61 3.60 -15.25
CA ALA A 652 14.80 3.65 -14.05
C ALA A 652 13.49 4.40 -14.29
N LEU A 653 13.52 5.53 -15.01
CA LEU A 653 12.32 6.26 -15.40
C LEU A 653 11.42 5.42 -16.31
N ASP A 654 11.95 4.65 -17.27
CA ASP A 654 11.16 3.76 -18.11
C ASP A 654 10.39 2.72 -17.29
N TYR A 655 11.02 2.10 -16.28
CA TYR A 655 10.33 1.18 -15.36
C TYR A 655 9.22 1.87 -14.58
N LEU A 656 9.47 3.06 -14.03
CA LEU A 656 8.45 3.83 -13.31
C LEU A 656 7.29 4.23 -14.23
N GLN A 657 7.56 4.61 -15.47
CA GLN A 657 6.54 4.94 -16.46
C GLN A 657 5.70 3.73 -16.86
N ARG A 658 6.32 2.53 -16.96
CA ARG A 658 5.58 1.27 -17.19
C ARG A 658 4.62 1.00 -16.05
N MET A 659 5.10 1.02 -14.82
CA MET A 659 4.28 0.82 -13.63
C MET A 659 3.16 1.87 -13.55
N THR A 660 3.43 3.12 -13.90
CA THR A 660 2.48 4.23 -13.90
C THR A 660 1.33 4.04 -14.90
N ARG A 661 1.47 3.21 -15.93
CA ARG A 661 0.35 2.85 -16.84
C ARG A 661 -0.76 2.09 -16.12
N SER A 662 -0.45 1.40 -15.02
CA SER A 662 -1.45 0.73 -14.18
C SER A 662 -2.17 1.72 -13.25
N PHE A 663 -1.66 2.94 -13.06
CA PHE A 663 -2.27 3.94 -12.19
C PHE A 663 -3.65 4.38 -12.68
N GLY A 664 -4.67 4.16 -11.86
CA GLY A 664 -6.06 4.45 -12.21
C GLY A 664 -6.59 3.59 -13.35
N PHE A 665 -6.01 2.41 -13.59
CA PHE A 665 -6.43 1.53 -14.67
C PHE A 665 -7.84 0.98 -14.40
N ALA A 666 -8.07 0.38 -13.26
CA ALA A 666 -9.37 -0.09 -12.82
C ALA A 666 -9.92 0.76 -11.65
N LEU A 667 -9.19 0.88 -10.54
CA LEU A 667 -9.57 1.79 -9.45
C LEU A 667 -8.90 3.15 -9.68
N PRO A 668 -9.65 4.25 -9.91
CA PRO A 668 -9.06 5.58 -10.06
C PRO A 668 -8.27 5.96 -8.80
N GLY A 669 -7.03 6.40 -8.98
CA GLY A 669 -6.15 6.79 -7.89
C GLY A 669 -5.42 5.63 -7.18
N SER A 670 -5.47 4.42 -7.72
CA SER A 670 -4.72 3.29 -7.18
C SER A 670 -3.91 2.56 -8.25
N ILE A 671 -3.03 1.69 -7.79
CA ILE A 671 -2.23 0.78 -8.62
C ILE A 671 -2.41 -0.62 -8.04
N TYR A 672 -2.86 -1.54 -8.86
CA TYR A 672 -3.01 -2.93 -8.49
C TYR A 672 -1.65 -3.59 -8.27
N GLU A 673 -1.60 -4.58 -7.41
CA GLU A 673 -0.42 -5.41 -7.15
C GLU A 673 0.06 -6.07 -8.44
N VAL A 674 -0.83 -6.78 -9.10
CA VAL A 674 -0.62 -7.39 -10.41
C VAL A 674 -1.14 -6.43 -11.47
N SER A 675 -0.22 -5.94 -12.28
CA SER A 675 -0.52 -4.94 -13.31
C SER A 675 -1.21 -5.58 -14.52
N PRO A 676 -2.24 -4.91 -15.10
CA PRO A 676 -2.73 -3.59 -14.69
C PRO A 676 -3.90 -3.61 -13.72
N ASP A 677 -4.63 -4.71 -13.49
CA ASP A 677 -5.97 -4.71 -12.87
C ASP A 677 -6.34 -6.00 -12.13
N TYR A 678 -5.36 -6.77 -11.64
CA TYR A 678 -5.61 -8.02 -10.92
C TYR A 678 -4.99 -8.02 -9.51
N GLY A 679 -5.51 -8.91 -8.64
CA GLY A 679 -5.02 -9.05 -7.26
C GLY A 679 -5.45 -7.92 -6.36
N MET A 680 -4.54 -7.46 -5.51
CA MET A 680 -4.83 -6.36 -4.59
C MET A 680 -5.03 -5.06 -5.36
N PHE A 681 -6.22 -4.45 -5.22
CA PHE A 681 -6.53 -3.18 -5.90
C PHE A 681 -5.81 -1.97 -5.28
N THR A 682 -5.22 -2.14 -4.13
CA THR A 682 -4.22 -1.24 -3.52
C THR A 682 -3.23 -2.08 -2.73
N GLN A 683 -1.93 -1.76 -2.84
CA GLN A 683 -0.83 -2.52 -2.26
C GLN A 683 0.18 -1.59 -1.59
N ALA A 684 0.60 -1.93 -0.38
CA ALA A 684 1.44 -1.08 0.46
C ALA A 684 2.83 -0.82 -0.13
N TRP A 685 3.51 -1.83 -0.65
CA TRP A 685 4.86 -1.72 -1.23
C TRP A 685 4.93 -0.86 -2.49
N ASN A 686 3.79 -0.47 -3.09
CA ASN A 686 3.78 0.49 -4.19
C ASN A 686 4.47 1.80 -3.80
N LEU A 687 4.36 2.20 -2.52
CA LEU A 687 5.05 3.40 -2.03
C LEU A 687 6.58 3.26 -2.07
N TYR A 688 7.13 2.06 -1.75
CA TYR A 688 8.55 1.79 -1.94
C TYR A 688 8.97 1.97 -3.40
N SER A 689 8.23 1.33 -4.30
CA SER A 689 8.53 1.30 -5.73
C SER A 689 8.54 2.69 -6.39
N TYR A 690 7.86 3.67 -5.80
CA TYR A 690 7.90 5.07 -6.28
C TYR A 690 8.80 5.97 -5.43
N ALA A 691 8.65 5.95 -4.11
CA ALA A 691 9.31 6.92 -3.24
C ALA A 691 10.83 6.73 -3.19
N VAL A 692 11.30 5.49 -3.12
CA VAL A 692 12.74 5.23 -3.05
C VAL A 692 13.46 5.69 -4.32
N PRO A 693 13.09 5.28 -5.55
CA PRO A 693 13.78 5.77 -6.74
C PRO A 693 13.63 7.29 -6.95
N ILE A 694 12.49 7.88 -6.59
CA ILE A 694 12.28 9.33 -6.77
C ILE A 694 13.05 10.13 -5.72
N VAL A 695 12.80 9.90 -4.42
CA VAL A 695 13.36 10.74 -3.34
C VAL A 695 14.84 10.45 -3.13
N THR A 696 15.21 9.16 -3.03
CA THR A 696 16.57 8.79 -2.62
C THR A 696 17.55 8.69 -3.76
N GLN A 697 17.08 8.58 -5.01
CA GLN A 697 17.94 8.39 -6.16
C GLN A 697 17.81 9.54 -7.19
N PHE A 698 16.62 9.83 -7.77
CA PHE A 698 16.51 10.96 -8.69
C PHE A 698 16.88 12.28 -8.02
N PHE A 699 16.26 12.60 -6.88
CA PHE A 699 16.68 13.75 -6.08
C PHE A 699 17.94 13.48 -5.27
N GLY A 700 18.32 12.22 -5.08
CA GLY A 700 19.57 11.80 -4.47
C GLY A 700 19.70 12.15 -3.00
N ILE A 701 18.59 12.25 -2.27
CA ILE A 701 18.57 12.59 -0.84
C ILE A 701 18.89 11.36 -0.01
N GLN A 702 20.10 11.34 0.56
CA GLN A 702 20.61 10.24 1.39
C GLN A 702 20.89 10.78 2.81
N PRO A 703 19.99 10.49 3.78
CA PRO A 703 20.13 11.04 5.11
C PRO A 703 21.19 10.33 5.95
N ASP A 704 21.80 11.09 6.82
CA ASP A 704 22.66 10.65 7.94
C ASP A 704 22.30 11.53 9.16
N ALA A 705 21.06 11.36 9.63
CA ALA A 705 20.49 12.23 10.67
C ALA A 705 21.24 12.11 12.00
N GLY A 706 21.81 10.94 12.30
CA GLY A 706 22.62 10.73 13.51
C GLY A 706 23.86 11.65 13.57
N ASN A 707 24.49 11.88 12.43
CA ASN A 707 25.62 12.79 12.29
C ASN A 707 25.21 14.22 11.87
N LYS A 708 23.91 14.47 11.70
CA LYS A 708 23.36 15.75 11.23
C LYS A 708 23.93 16.17 9.86
N VAL A 709 24.03 15.21 8.96
CA VAL A 709 24.52 15.38 7.59
C VAL A 709 23.48 14.84 6.60
N ILE A 710 23.33 15.53 5.49
CA ILE A 710 22.51 15.07 4.36
C ILE A 710 23.43 15.01 3.13
N HIS A 711 23.52 13.83 2.53
CA HIS A 711 24.18 13.64 1.25
C HIS A 711 23.16 13.85 0.13
N ILE A 712 23.53 14.63 -0.87
CA ILE A 712 22.67 14.98 -2.01
C ILE A 712 23.44 14.69 -3.29
N ARG A 713 23.03 13.63 -3.98
CA ARG A 713 23.60 13.21 -5.26
C ARG A 713 22.51 12.95 -6.29
N PRO A 714 21.96 13.99 -6.91
CA PRO A 714 20.89 13.84 -7.88
C PRO A 714 21.31 13.00 -9.09
N GLN A 715 20.48 12.03 -9.44
CA GLN A 715 20.59 11.18 -10.63
C GLN A 715 19.32 11.37 -11.47
N MET A 716 19.15 12.60 -11.99
CA MET A 716 17.95 12.94 -12.75
C MET A 716 17.96 12.31 -14.13
N PRO A 717 16.79 11.84 -14.62
CA PRO A 717 16.63 11.44 -16.02
C PRO A 717 17.13 12.51 -16.98
N SER A 718 17.72 12.10 -18.10
CA SER A 718 18.42 13.01 -19.02
C SER A 718 17.51 14.08 -19.62
N ASN A 719 16.22 13.78 -19.78
CA ASN A 719 15.20 14.67 -20.34
C ASN A 719 14.53 15.60 -19.31
N TRP A 720 14.92 15.52 -18.02
CA TRP A 720 14.37 16.42 -17.00
C TRP A 720 15.25 17.68 -16.88
N GLU A 721 14.72 18.81 -17.32
CA GLU A 721 15.41 20.11 -17.23
C GLU A 721 15.13 20.81 -15.88
N ASN A 722 13.94 20.59 -15.31
CA ASN A 722 13.55 21.19 -14.04
C ASN A 722 12.82 20.13 -13.20
N ALA A 723 13.17 20.05 -11.93
CA ALA A 723 12.49 19.20 -10.96
C ALA A 723 12.66 19.79 -9.57
N SER A 724 11.67 19.61 -8.70
CA SER A 724 11.80 20.01 -7.30
C SER A 724 11.15 19.01 -6.37
N ILE A 725 11.68 18.93 -5.16
CA ILE A 725 11.07 18.22 -4.03
C ILE A 725 11.08 19.15 -2.82
N GLN A 726 9.98 19.17 -2.07
CA GLN A 726 9.78 20.07 -0.93
C GLN A 726 9.42 19.27 0.31
N ASN A 727 9.72 19.85 1.48
CA ASN A 727 9.30 19.38 2.79
C ASN A 727 9.71 17.92 3.10
N VAL A 728 10.93 17.52 2.72
CA VAL A 728 11.48 16.21 3.06
C VAL A 728 11.95 16.23 4.50
N GLN A 729 11.32 15.43 5.34
CA GLN A 729 11.63 15.37 6.78
C GLN A 729 12.79 14.42 7.07
N ILE A 730 13.85 14.92 7.73
CA ILE A 730 15.03 14.14 8.13
C ILE A 730 15.37 14.50 9.59
N GLY A 731 15.04 13.62 10.54
CA GLY A 731 15.13 13.93 11.96
C GLY A 731 14.37 15.20 12.31
N GLU A 732 15.05 16.17 12.92
CA GLU A 732 14.51 17.51 13.25
C GLU A 732 14.65 18.53 12.09
N ASN A 733 15.24 18.11 10.96
CA ASN A 733 15.49 18.97 9.81
C ASN A 733 14.45 18.70 8.72
N GLU A 734 14.07 19.76 8.01
CA GLU A 734 13.25 19.69 6.82
C GLU A 734 14.02 20.31 5.67
N ILE A 735 14.07 19.60 4.54
CA ILE A 735 14.83 20.05 3.38
C ILE A 735 13.96 20.12 2.12
N SER A 736 14.30 21.05 1.26
CA SER A 736 13.74 21.19 -0.09
C SER A 736 14.88 21.33 -1.10
N LEU A 737 14.73 20.71 -2.26
CA LEU A 737 15.71 20.72 -3.34
C LEU A 737 15.05 21.19 -4.64
N ASN A 738 15.69 22.14 -5.32
CA ASN A 738 15.32 22.57 -6.66
C ASN A 738 16.48 22.25 -7.63
N TYR A 739 16.18 21.49 -8.66
CA TYR A 739 17.11 21.08 -9.71
C TYR A 739 16.78 21.77 -11.01
N GLN A 740 17.77 22.41 -11.64
CA GLN A 740 17.64 23.03 -12.96
C GLN A 740 18.86 22.67 -13.83
N LYS A 741 18.62 22.21 -15.05
CA LYS A 741 19.63 21.89 -16.04
C LYS A 741 19.29 22.59 -17.36
N SER A 742 20.19 23.41 -17.85
CA SER A 742 20.02 24.09 -19.13
C SER A 742 21.34 24.06 -19.94
N GLY A 743 21.31 23.29 -21.02
CA GLY A 743 22.55 23.07 -21.80
C GLY A 743 23.69 22.53 -20.93
N ASN A 744 24.77 23.25 -20.84
CA ASN A 744 25.98 22.90 -20.07
C ASN A 744 25.95 23.39 -18.60
N GLN A 745 24.86 23.96 -18.15
CA GLN A 745 24.71 24.48 -16.78
C GLN A 745 23.80 23.62 -15.94
N LEU A 746 24.23 23.33 -14.72
CA LEU A 746 23.46 22.70 -13.65
C LEU A 746 23.35 23.69 -12.50
N ILE A 747 22.15 23.82 -11.94
CA ILE A 747 21.87 24.58 -10.72
C ILE A 747 21.14 23.68 -9.74
N LEU A 748 21.66 23.60 -8.53
CA LEU A 748 21.03 22.97 -7.40
C LEU A 748 20.81 24.02 -6.30
N GLU A 749 19.56 24.19 -5.89
CA GLU A 749 19.20 25.03 -4.75
C GLU A 749 18.66 24.14 -3.66
N VAL A 750 19.29 24.18 -2.49
CA VAL A 750 18.89 23.42 -1.30
C VAL A 750 18.50 24.39 -0.21
N GLU A 751 17.32 24.22 0.33
CA GLU A 751 16.85 24.92 1.53
C GLU A 751 16.68 23.92 2.66
N GLN A 752 17.09 24.29 3.88
CA GLN A 752 16.90 23.45 5.07
C GLN A 752 16.54 24.29 6.29
N SER A 753 15.70 23.69 7.16
CA SER A 753 15.26 24.35 8.41
C SER A 753 16.39 24.45 9.45
N GLN A 754 17.29 23.50 9.47
CA GLN A 754 18.41 23.39 10.44
C GLN A 754 19.73 23.86 9.82
N LYS A 755 19.99 25.15 9.83
CA LYS A 755 21.17 25.80 9.19
C LYS A 755 22.54 25.26 9.61
N LYS A 756 22.64 24.52 10.71
CA LYS A 756 23.88 23.92 11.22
C LYS A 756 24.12 22.51 10.74
N TRP A 757 23.14 21.87 10.11
CA TRP A 757 23.33 20.56 9.53
C TRP A 757 24.26 20.65 8.32
N GLY A 758 25.10 19.63 8.18
CA GLY A 758 26.00 19.49 7.03
C GLY A 758 25.22 19.09 5.77
N LEU A 759 25.63 19.67 4.65
CA LEU A 759 25.19 19.27 3.33
C LEU A 759 26.42 18.76 2.57
N SER A 760 26.37 17.53 2.08
CA SER A 760 27.38 16.93 1.20
C SER A 760 26.76 16.80 -0.18
N ILE A 761 27.02 17.79 -1.04
CA ILE A 761 26.43 17.85 -2.39
C ILE A 761 27.43 17.27 -3.38
N GLU A 762 26.98 16.32 -4.17
CA GLU A 762 27.78 15.67 -5.22
C GLU A 762 27.18 15.99 -6.59
N ILE A 763 28.00 16.50 -7.49
CA ILE A 763 27.66 16.75 -8.90
C ILE A 763 28.64 16.03 -9.82
N PRO A 764 28.23 15.58 -11.02
CA PRO A 764 29.13 14.91 -11.96
C PRO A 764 30.40 15.70 -12.23
N GLU A 765 31.54 15.03 -12.30
CA GLU A 765 32.85 15.69 -12.54
C GLU A 765 32.95 16.39 -13.90
N SER A 766 32.07 16.04 -14.85
CA SER A 766 31.95 16.75 -16.14
C SER A 766 31.63 18.24 -15.98
N TYR A 767 31.09 18.66 -14.84
CA TYR A 767 30.93 20.06 -14.48
C TYR A 767 32.25 20.61 -13.91
N SER A 768 33.11 21.12 -14.76
CA SER A 768 34.48 21.51 -14.41
C SER A 768 34.57 22.82 -13.61
N GLN A 769 33.63 23.75 -13.83
CA GLN A 769 33.54 25.01 -13.09
C GLN A 769 32.39 24.97 -12.09
N VAL A 770 32.73 25.07 -10.81
CA VAL A 770 31.73 25.01 -9.73
C VAL A 770 31.73 26.31 -8.94
N LYS A 771 30.55 26.88 -8.76
CA LYS A 771 30.31 28.07 -7.93
C LYS A 771 29.35 27.77 -6.81
N ILE A 772 29.62 28.33 -5.65
CA ILE A 772 28.73 28.35 -4.50
C ILE A 772 28.38 29.81 -4.20
N LEU A 773 27.09 30.13 -4.22
CA LEU A 773 26.62 31.52 -4.05
C LEU A 773 27.38 32.51 -4.93
N GLY A 774 27.69 32.08 -6.18
CA GLY A 774 28.38 32.89 -7.18
C GLY A 774 29.90 32.95 -7.05
N LYS A 775 30.52 32.31 -6.04
CA LYS A 775 32.00 32.25 -5.86
C LYS A 775 32.52 30.89 -6.31
N GLU A 776 33.60 30.90 -7.08
CA GLU A 776 34.33 29.68 -7.49
C GLU A 776 34.90 28.95 -6.28
N VAL A 777 34.76 27.62 -6.27
CA VAL A 777 35.27 26.76 -5.21
C VAL A 777 36.05 25.60 -5.80
N SER A 778 37.11 25.20 -5.11
CA SER A 778 37.76 23.91 -5.36
C SER A 778 36.95 22.81 -4.71
N SER A 779 36.80 21.68 -5.37
CA SER A 779 36.10 20.50 -4.87
C SER A 779 36.93 19.26 -5.08
N ASP A 780 36.89 18.34 -4.17
CA ASP A 780 37.51 17.03 -4.33
C ASP A 780 36.71 16.21 -5.36
N THR A 781 37.42 15.44 -6.16
CA THR A 781 36.78 14.53 -7.12
C THR A 781 36.97 13.09 -6.65
N GLN A 782 35.89 12.36 -6.55
CA GLN A 782 35.87 10.97 -6.15
C GLN A 782 34.78 10.21 -6.95
N ASN A 783 35.15 9.07 -7.50
CA ASN A 783 34.20 8.18 -8.22
C ASN A 783 33.39 8.90 -9.32
N GLY A 784 33.98 9.83 -10.06
CA GLY A 784 33.28 10.56 -11.13
C GLY A 784 32.42 11.74 -10.68
N TYR A 785 32.46 12.09 -9.38
CA TYR A 785 31.68 13.19 -8.79
C TYR A 785 32.59 14.20 -8.11
N ARG A 786 32.16 15.46 -8.12
CA ARG A 786 32.72 16.55 -7.32
C ARG A 786 31.93 16.69 -6.04
N ARG A 787 32.57 16.52 -4.90
CA ARG A 787 31.98 16.61 -3.57
C ARG A 787 32.18 18.01 -2.97
N ILE A 788 31.09 18.59 -2.49
CA ILE A 788 31.04 19.91 -1.91
C ILE A 788 30.45 19.81 -0.52
N LEU A 789 31.23 20.15 0.50
CA LEU A 789 30.80 20.12 1.91
C LEU A 789 30.47 21.53 2.37
N MET A 790 29.29 21.73 2.98
CA MET A 790 28.84 23.03 3.44
C MET A 790 27.76 22.96 4.52
N THR A 791 27.43 24.11 5.07
CA THR A 791 26.29 24.32 5.98
C THR A 791 25.56 25.59 5.55
N GLY A 792 24.33 25.77 5.98
CA GLY A 792 23.53 26.96 5.70
C GLY A 792 22.07 26.66 5.56
N ALA A 793 21.20 27.64 5.83
CA ALA A 793 19.76 27.47 5.62
C ALA A 793 19.36 27.45 4.13
N LYS A 794 20.14 28.15 3.30
CA LYS A 794 19.94 28.16 1.85
C LYS A 794 21.28 28.10 1.16
N VAL A 795 21.40 27.18 0.22
CA VAL A 795 22.61 26.88 -0.54
C VAL A 795 22.28 26.80 -2.02
N ARG A 796 23.12 27.42 -2.84
CA ARG A 796 23.02 27.34 -4.30
C ARG A 796 24.37 26.91 -4.86
N VAL A 797 24.37 25.79 -5.57
CA VAL A 797 25.53 25.23 -6.29
C VAL A 797 25.27 25.36 -7.79
N GLU A 798 26.19 25.94 -8.50
CA GLU A 798 26.15 26.08 -9.94
C GLU A 798 27.36 25.33 -10.55
N GLY A 799 27.08 24.42 -11.46
CA GLY A 799 28.06 23.69 -12.25
C GLY A 799 28.01 24.11 -13.70
N LYS A 800 29.17 24.24 -14.33
CA LYS A 800 29.29 24.45 -15.78
C LYS A 800 30.26 23.46 -16.37
N GLN A 801 29.85 22.76 -17.44
CA GLN A 801 30.68 21.85 -18.22
C GLN A 801 31.74 22.59 -19.04
#